data_67ca55535cf0051e34794c8752f8a196
#
_entry.id   67ca55535cf0051e34794c8752f8a196
#
_cell.length_a   1.000
_cell.length_b   1.000
_cell.length_c   1.000
_cell.angle_alpha   90.00
_cell.angle_beta   90.00
_cell.angle_gamma   90.00
#
_symmetry.space_group_name_H-M   'P 1'
#
loop_
_entity.id
_entity.type
_entity.pdbx_description
1 polymer ?
#
loop_
_entity_poly.entity_id
_entity_poly.type
_entity_poly.pdbx_seq_one_letter_code
_entity_poly.pdbx_strand_id
1 'polypeptide(L)'
;MNKRWWLLCLLGLLLILFFVFGLHRHFSLDILKASHDELLQAYGDEPLYVIGIYSIIYIVMAALSLPGATVMTLAGGAMFGLWVAVPVVLISATIGATLAFWVARYILRDTVQRRFGDRLEAIHNGLERDGAFYLFSLRLVPAFPFFLINLLMGLTRIRSSTYFWASLVGMSPGSMVYVNAGTQLASIDSLSDILSPALILSFLLLAAFPWLARWGIGMVKRRRLYARWPKPETFDRNLVVIGAGAAGLVTAYIAAAVRAKVTLIESHKMGGDCLNYGCVPSKALIRSAGFLKQARQSSSLGVKQVQVEYDFTDVMARVHRIIKTVEPHDSIERYTRLGVEVIEGHARVASPWTVEVNGKTLTTRAIVIATGARPAIPQIPGLESVRYYTSDTIWSLAERPDRLVVLGGGPIGCELAQAFARLGCQVVQVEHGDLLQREDADAREQIRAALQDDGVQIMTHTKAIRCETAHRPDSEIQQLVVQDRDGREQTIVFDAMLCAVGRVPRTEGFGLEELGIPVTSRRTIDSNAWLQTIYPNIYACGDVAGPYQFTHTAAHQAWYASVNALFGDFKRFKVDYSVIPWTTFTDPEVARAGLSEEEARSRGIAVEVTRYNLDDLDRAITDEAAHGFVKVLTVPGKDRILGVTIVGKHASDLLAEYVLAMKNGLGLNKILGTIHTYPTWSEANKYAAGEWKRTHAPEKLLQWVEKFHAWRRREKAVRPENNSGDSGKYTG
;
A
#
# COMPACT_ATOMS: atom_id res chain seq x y z
N MET A 1 -10.37 -1.74 -45.75
CA MET A 1 -10.49 -0.62 -44.81
C MET A 1 -11.77 -0.81 -44.00
N ASN A 2 -11.69 -1.11 -42.70
CA ASN A 2 -12.82 -1.50 -41.85
C ASN A 2 -13.80 -0.31 -41.71
N LYS A 3 -15.11 -0.57 -41.80
CA LYS A 3 -16.19 0.42 -41.55
C LYS A 3 -15.98 1.29 -40.26
N ARG A 4 -15.23 0.77 -39.29
CA ARG A 4 -14.83 1.45 -38.04
C ARG A 4 -13.92 2.66 -38.27
N TRP A 5 -12.97 2.58 -39.23
CA TRP A 5 -12.05 3.68 -39.56
C TRP A 5 -12.77 4.85 -40.25
N TRP A 6 -13.74 4.58 -41.12
CA TRP A 6 -14.55 5.61 -41.75
C TRP A 6 -15.38 6.39 -40.76
N LEU A 7 -15.96 5.72 -39.76
CA LEU A 7 -16.70 6.38 -38.68
C LEU A 7 -15.79 7.23 -37.75
N LEU A 8 -14.59 6.75 -37.44
CA LEU A 8 -13.60 7.53 -36.68
C LEU A 8 -13.10 8.75 -37.47
N CYS A 9 -12.87 8.62 -38.77
CA CYS A 9 -12.50 9.73 -39.65
C CYS A 9 -13.65 10.75 -39.77
N LEU A 10 -14.89 10.30 -39.88
CA LEU A 10 -16.07 11.16 -39.92
C LEU A 10 -16.25 11.90 -38.57
N LEU A 11 -16.10 11.22 -37.47
CA LEU A 11 -16.17 11.83 -36.12
C LEU A 11 -15.04 12.84 -35.91
N GLY A 12 -13.83 12.51 -36.33
CA GLY A 12 -12.67 13.41 -36.30
C GLY A 12 -12.86 14.61 -37.18
N LEU A 13 -13.41 14.43 -38.39
CA LEU A 13 -13.72 15.49 -39.33
C LEU A 13 -14.80 16.44 -38.76
N LEU A 14 -15.87 15.89 -38.18
CA LEU A 14 -16.92 16.68 -37.54
C LEU A 14 -16.37 17.49 -36.33
N LEU A 15 -15.48 16.92 -35.58
CA LEU A 15 -14.78 17.59 -34.48
C LEU A 15 -13.89 18.73 -35.00
N ILE A 16 -13.12 18.49 -36.06
CA ILE A 16 -12.27 19.49 -36.72
C ILE A 16 -13.13 20.60 -37.31
N LEU A 17 -14.20 20.28 -37.99
CA LEU A 17 -15.13 21.26 -38.55
C LEU A 17 -15.78 22.11 -37.42
N PHE A 18 -16.15 21.52 -36.30
CA PHE A 18 -16.70 22.25 -35.15
C PHE A 18 -15.72 23.30 -34.62
N PHE A 19 -14.42 22.98 -34.53
CA PHE A 19 -13.40 23.93 -34.08
C PHE A 19 -12.97 24.91 -35.17
N VAL A 20 -12.81 24.47 -36.42
CA VAL A 20 -12.37 25.29 -37.57
C VAL A 20 -13.41 26.34 -37.91
N PHE A 21 -14.71 25.97 -37.93
CA PHE A 21 -15.80 26.93 -38.16
C PHE A 21 -16.12 27.81 -36.95
N GLY A 22 -15.32 27.68 -35.86
CA GLY A 22 -15.49 28.52 -34.69
C GLY A 22 -16.82 28.31 -33.95
N LEU A 23 -17.54 27.22 -34.23
CA LEU A 23 -18.84 26.92 -33.61
C LEU A 23 -18.76 26.89 -32.08
N HIS A 24 -17.62 26.48 -31.52
CA HIS A 24 -17.36 26.51 -30.07
C HIS A 24 -17.48 27.94 -29.49
N ARG A 25 -17.24 29.00 -30.26
CA ARG A 25 -17.35 30.39 -29.83
C ARG A 25 -18.81 30.84 -29.68
N HIS A 26 -19.72 30.24 -30.45
CA HIS A 26 -21.15 30.53 -30.40
C HIS A 26 -21.84 29.94 -29.15
N PHE A 27 -21.18 29.07 -28.43
CA PHE A 27 -21.66 28.50 -27.17
C PHE A 27 -21.04 29.18 -25.93
N SER A 28 -20.71 30.49 -26.02
CA SER A 28 -20.31 31.29 -24.88
C SER A 28 -21.51 31.93 -24.20
N LEU A 29 -21.44 32.13 -22.87
CA LEU A 29 -22.48 32.78 -22.09
C LEU A 29 -22.77 34.23 -22.59
N ASP A 30 -21.75 34.90 -23.13
CA ASP A 30 -21.87 36.26 -23.63
C ASP A 30 -22.73 36.36 -24.91
N ILE A 31 -22.62 35.40 -25.82
CA ILE A 31 -23.42 35.35 -27.04
C ILE A 31 -24.87 34.94 -26.71
N LEU A 32 -25.04 33.99 -25.79
CA LEU A 32 -26.36 33.62 -25.28
C LEU A 32 -27.10 34.80 -24.65
N LYS A 33 -26.41 35.66 -23.89
CA LYS A 33 -26.99 36.90 -23.37
C LYS A 33 -27.31 37.90 -24.44
N ALA A 34 -26.43 38.08 -25.43
CA ALA A 34 -26.64 39.00 -26.53
C ALA A 34 -27.83 38.66 -27.45
N SER A 35 -28.13 37.34 -27.58
CA SER A 35 -29.21 36.81 -28.41
C SER A 35 -30.46 36.41 -27.60
N HIS A 36 -30.51 36.72 -26.33
CA HIS A 36 -31.57 36.24 -25.42
C HIS A 36 -32.96 36.67 -25.88
N ASP A 37 -33.15 37.94 -26.22
CA ASP A 37 -34.45 38.50 -26.63
C ASP A 37 -34.93 37.91 -27.97
N GLU A 38 -34.05 37.75 -28.93
CA GLU A 38 -34.37 37.12 -30.23
C GLU A 38 -34.77 35.65 -30.05
N LEU A 39 -34.08 34.91 -29.17
CA LEU A 39 -34.37 33.50 -28.87
C LEU A 39 -35.68 33.35 -28.10
N LEU A 40 -35.99 34.26 -27.19
CA LEU A 40 -37.28 34.27 -26.47
C LEU A 40 -38.42 34.58 -27.41
N GLN A 41 -38.25 35.53 -28.32
CA GLN A 41 -39.25 35.86 -29.34
C GLN A 41 -39.50 34.65 -30.25
N ALA A 42 -38.46 34.02 -30.78
CA ALA A 42 -38.59 32.82 -31.60
C ALA A 42 -39.27 31.66 -30.81
N TYR A 43 -38.99 31.52 -29.51
CA TYR A 43 -39.68 30.53 -28.68
C TYR A 43 -41.14 30.87 -28.45
N GLY A 44 -41.48 32.14 -28.36
CA GLY A 44 -42.87 32.61 -28.25
C GLY A 44 -43.68 32.33 -29.52
N ASP A 45 -43.07 32.49 -30.71
CA ASP A 45 -43.71 32.28 -31.99
C ASP A 45 -43.86 30.79 -32.35
N GLU A 46 -42.79 29.99 -32.20
CA GLU A 46 -42.77 28.56 -32.57
C GLU A 46 -42.15 27.68 -31.51
N PRO A 47 -42.79 27.42 -30.36
CA PRO A 47 -42.20 26.73 -29.20
C PRO A 47 -41.64 25.33 -29.51
N LEU A 48 -42.40 24.53 -30.28
CA LEU A 48 -42.00 23.16 -30.60
C LEU A 48 -40.80 23.10 -31.54
N TYR A 49 -40.68 24.05 -32.45
CA TYR A 49 -39.56 24.13 -33.39
C TYR A 49 -38.26 24.48 -32.67
N VAL A 50 -38.31 25.50 -31.76
CA VAL A 50 -37.15 25.92 -31.01
C VAL A 50 -36.69 24.82 -30.04
N ILE A 51 -37.64 24.16 -29.33
CA ILE A 51 -37.32 23.02 -28.45
C ILE A 51 -36.69 21.87 -29.28
N GLY A 52 -37.19 21.60 -30.47
CA GLY A 52 -36.68 20.56 -31.38
C GLY A 52 -35.24 20.85 -31.78
N ILE A 53 -34.93 22.05 -32.26
CA ILE A 53 -33.58 22.47 -32.65
C ILE A 53 -32.61 22.37 -31.42
N TYR A 54 -33.01 22.94 -30.29
CA TYR A 54 -32.21 22.88 -29.07
C TYR A 54 -31.91 21.45 -28.66
N SER A 55 -32.92 20.56 -28.71
CA SER A 55 -32.77 19.14 -28.36
C SER A 55 -31.80 18.43 -29.31
N ILE A 56 -31.90 18.68 -30.64
CA ILE A 56 -30.99 18.09 -31.59
C ILE A 56 -29.54 18.54 -31.36
N ILE A 57 -29.33 19.85 -31.16
CA ILE A 57 -27.99 20.39 -30.87
C ILE A 57 -27.42 19.76 -29.59
N TYR A 58 -28.22 19.69 -28.54
CA TYR A 58 -27.80 19.09 -27.28
C TYR A 58 -27.44 17.61 -27.44
N ILE A 59 -28.28 16.82 -28.12
CA ILE A 59 -28.06 15.41 -28.39
C ILE A 59 -26.77 15.20 -29.19
N VAL A 60 -26.56 15.97 -30.25
CA VAL A 60 -25.35 15.87 -31.08
C VAL A 60 -24.10 16.22 -30.27
N MET A 61 -24.15 17.28 -29.50
CA MET A 61 -23.05 17.75 -28.67
C MET A 61 -22.67 16.69 -27.59
N ALA A 62 -23.67 16.13 -26.92
CA ALA A 62 -23.49 15.10 -25.93
C ALA A 62 -23.00 13.77 -26.54
N ALA A 63 -23.51 13.41 -27.72
CA ALA A 63 -23.10 12.20 -28.46
C ALA A 63 -21.64 12.28 -28.95
N LEU A 64 -21.21 13.45 -29.39
CA LEU A 64 -19.82 13.71 -29.79
C LEU A 64 -18.87 13.94 -28.60
N SER A 65 -19.42 13.92 -27.35
CA SER A 65 -18.65 14.15 -26.12
C SER A 65 -17.95 15.51 -26.09
N LEU A 66 -18.55 16.54 -26.70
CA LEU A 66 -18.02 17.90 -26.72
C LEU A 66 -18.19 18.58 -25.35
N PRO A 67 -17.23 19.42 -24.92
CA PRO A 67 -17.40 20.24 -23.73
C PRO A 67 -18.45 21.32 -23.98
N GLY A 68 -19.44 21.45 -23.11
CA GLY A 68 -20.50 22.46 -23.25
C GLY A 68 -21.86 22.04 -22.69
N ALA A 69 -22.01 20.80 -22.25
CA ALA A 69 -23.28 20.30 -21.70
C ALA A 69 -23.82 21.18 -20.54
N THR A 70 -22.93 21.71 -19.69
CA THR A 70 -23.30 22.62 -18.61
C THR A 70 -23.85 23.94 -19.15
N VAL A 71 -23.21 24.50 -20.16
CA VAL A 71 -23.67 25.78 -20.79
C VAL A 71 -25.02 25.56 -21.44
N MET A 72 -25.21 24.45 -22.17
CA MET A 72 -26.51 24.12 -22.77
C MET A 72 -27.59 23.92 -21.71
N THR A 73 -27.27 23.28 -20.57
CA THR A 73 -28.24 23.12 -19.48
C THR A 73 -28.67 24.44 -18.89
N LEU A 74 -27.73 25.39 -18.66
CA LEU A 74 -28.00 26.72 -18.18
C LEU A 74 -28.82 27.51 -19.22
N ALA A 75 -28.44 27.45 -20.49
CA ALA A 75 -29.15 28.09 -21.60
C ALA A 75 -30.60 27.60 -21.73
N GLY A 76 -30.81 26.29 -21.63
CA GLY A 76 -32.15 25.71 -21.61
C GLY A 76 -33.01 26.25 -20.48
N GLY A 77 -32.41 26.39 -19.29
CA GLY A 77 -33.08 27.06 -18.14
C GLY A 77 -33.45 28.51 -18.41
N ALA A 78 -32.52 29.26 -19.01
CA ALA A 78 -32.73 30.68 -19.40
C ALA A 78 -33.82 30.84 -20.45
N MET A 79 -33.91 29.94 -21.43
CA MET A 79 -34.84 30.05 -22.55
C MET A 79 -36.24 29.50 -22.24
N PHE A 80 -36.34 28.35 -21.61
CA PHE A 80 -37.62 27.61 -21.47
C PHE A 80 -38.20 27.65 -20.05
N GLY A 81 -37.48 28.22 -19.10
CA GLY A 81 -37.88 28.18 -17.71
C GLY A 81 -37.73 26.79 -17.09
N LEU A 82 -37.91 26.68 -15.77
CA LEU A 82 -37.61 25.45 -15.00
C LEU A 82 -38.42 24.24 -15.50
N TRP A 83 -39.72 24.37 -15.63
CA TRP A 83 -40.62 23.22 -15.83
C TRP A 83 -40.57 22.62 -17.24
N VAL A 84 -40.24 23.41 -18.26
CA VAL A 84 -40.07 22.92 -19.65
C VAL A 84 -38.63 22.50 -19.89
N ALA A 85 -37.66 23.29 -19.39
CA ALA A 85 -36.26 22.99 -19.60
C ALA A 85 -35.81 21.68 -18.96
N VAL A 86 -36.29 21.34 -17.76
CA VAL A 86 -35.85 20.10 -17.05
C VAL A 86 -36.12 18.83 -17.89
N PRO A 87 -37.33 18.52 -18.35
CA PRO A 87 -37.58 17.35 -19.18
C PRO A 87 -36.84 17.43 -20.51
N VAL A 88 -36.77 18.54 -21.19
CA VAL A 88 -36.09 18.72 -22.48
C VAL A 88 -34.58 18.44 -22.34
N VAL A 89 -33.93 19.08 -21.38
CA VAL A 89 -32.50 18.89 -21.10
C VAL A 89 -32.20 17.43 -20.70
N LEU A 90 -33.00 16.88 -19.79
CA LEU A 90 -32.79 15.56 -19.24
C LEU A 90 -32.91 14.47 -20.32
N ILE A 91 -33.95 14.56 -21.15
CA ILE A 91 -34.15 13.60 -22.26
C ILE A 91 -33.04 13.75 -23.31
N SER A 92 -32.74 14.98 -23.73
CA SER A 92 -31.68 15.25 -24.73
C SER A 92 -30.30 14.81 -24.23
N ALA A 93 -29.95 15.13 -22.99
CA ALA A 93 -28.70 14.69 -22.38
C ALA A 93 -28.59 13.16 -22.28
N THR A 94 -29.70 12.48 -21.93
CA THR A 94 -29.73 11.02 -21.77
C THR A 94 -29.63 10.32 -23.13
N ILE A 95 -30.31 10.80 -24.14
CA ILE A 95 -30.19 10.28 -25.52
C ILE A 95 -28.78 10.47 -26.04
N GLY A 96 -28.22 11.66 -25.93
CA GLY A 96 -26.85 11.97 -26.36
C GLY A 96 -25.81 11.13 -25.62
N ALA A 97 -25.94 10.98 -24.29
CA ALA A 97 -25.09 10.11 -23.49
C ALA A 97 -25.17 8.64 -23.93
N THR A 98 -26.36 8.18 -24.28
CA THR A 98 -26.58 6.79 -24.75
C THR A 98 -25.94 6.57 -26.12
N LEU A 99 -26.01 7.55 -27.02
CA LEU A 99 -25.29 7.50 -28.28
C LEU A 99 -23.77 7.47 -28.09
N ALA A 100 -23.22 8.33 -27.23
CA ALA A 100 -21.80 8.31 -26.88
C ALA A 100 -21.35 6.98 -26.27
N PHE A 101 -22.17 6.39 -25.39
CA PHE A 101 -21.96 5.09 -24.80
C PHE A 101 -21.93 3.97 -25.89
N TRP A 102 -22.80 4.01 -26.89
CA TRP A 102 -22.77 3.06 -28.01
C TRP A 102 -21.55 3.24 -28.89
N VAL A 103 -21.16 4.48 -29.19
CA VAL A 103 -19.91 4.77 -29.91
C VAL A 103 -18.71 4.18 -29.17
N ALA A 104 -18.62 4.39 -27.86
CA ALA A 104 -17.56 3.81 -27.04
C ALA A 104 -17.58 2.27 -27.08
N ARG A 105 -18.76 1.66 -26.97
CA ARG A 105 -18.95 0.21 -26.92
C ARG A 105 -18.58 -0.48 -28.21
N TYR A 106 -18.99 0.07 -29.34
CA TYR A 106 -18.88 -0.62 -30.62
C TYR A 106 -17.67 -0.17 -31.46
N ILE A 107 -17.14 1.03 -31.22
CA ILE A 107 -16.08 1.61 -32.05
C ILE A 107 -14.72 1.69 -31.30
N LEU A 108 -14.71 2.14 -30.04
CA LEU A 108 -13.48 2.51 -29.32
C LEU A 108 -12.94 1.42 -28.37
N ARG A 109 -13.64 0.31 -28.18
CA ARG A 109 -13.34 -0.72 -27.19
C ARG A 109 -11.87 -1.16 -27.18
N ASP A 110 -11.32 -1.51 -28.33
CA ASP A 110 -9.98 -2.09 -28.45
C ASP A 110 -8.87 -1.05 -28.20
N THR A 111 -9.14 0.22 -28.48
CA THR A 111 -8.17 1.32 -28.30
C THR A 111 -8.07 1.80 -26.87
N VAL A 112 -9.22 1.87 -26.18
CA VAL A 112 -9.28 2.40 -24.80
C VAL A 112 -8.86 1.34 -23.80
N GLN A 113 -9.13 0.06 -24.05
CA GLN A 113 -8.73 -1.04 -23.17
C GLN A 113 -7.20 -1.16 -23.05
N ARG A 114 -6.44 -0.82 -24.11
CA ARG A 114 -4.96 -0.78 -24.05
C ARG A 114 -4.40 0.40 -23.26
N ARG A 115 -5.14 1.50 -23.15
CA ARG A 115 -4.63 2.76 -22.56
C ARG A 115 -5.08 3.03 -21.13
N PHE A 116 -6.17 2.40 -20.67
CA PHE A 116 -6.85 2.68 -19.39
C PHE A 116 -7.21 1.41 -18.61
N GLY A 117 -6.54 0.28 -18.83
CA GLY A 117 -6.85 -1.03 -18.25
C GLY A 117 -7.05 -1.02 -16.73
N ASP A 118 -6.11 -0.44 -15.98
CA ASP A 118 -6.15 -0.41 -14.50
C ASP A 118 -7.32 0.41 -13.93
N ARG A 119 -7.74 1.46 -14.64
CA ARG A 119 -8.90 2.29 -14.23
C ARG A 119 -10.23 1.61 -14.55
N LEU A 120 -10.25 0.74 -15.56
CA LEU A 120 -11.42 -0.05 -15.93
C LEU A 120 -11.72 -1.14 -14.91
N GLU A 121 -10.70 -1.71 -14.26
CA GLU A 121 -10.87 -2.73 -13.22
C GLU A 121 -11.64 -2.19 -12.01
N ALA A 122 -11.30 -1.00 -11.54
CA ALA A 122 -12.02 -0.34 -10.44
C ALA A 122 -13.51 -0.07 -10.77
N ILE A 123 -13.82 0.26 -12.04
CA ILE A 123 -15.19 0.49 -12.50
C ILE A 123 -15.94 -0.83 -12.68
N HIS A 124 -15.27 -1.88 -13.18
CA HIS A 124 -15.82 -3.23 -13.27
C HIS A 124 -16.22 -3.76 -11.91
N ASN A 125 -15.32 -3.67 -10.94
CA ASN A 125 -15.54 -4.11 -9.56
C ASN A 125 -16.68 -3.31 -8.88
N GLY A 126 -16.75 -1.99 -9.15
CA GLY A 126 -17.85 -1.16 -8.66
C GLY A 126 -19.21 -1.53 -9.27
N LEU A 127 -19.22 -1.86 -10.56
CA LEU A 127 -20.45 -2.25 -11.28
C LEU A 127 -20.90 -3.66 -10.90
N GLU A 128 -19.99 -4.61 -10.69
CA GLU A 128 -20.30 -5.97 -10.22
C GLU A 128 -20.87 -5.95 -8.81
N ARG A 129 -20.34 -5.10 -7.94
CA ARG A 129 -20.79 -5.00 -6.55
C ARG A 129 -22.10 -4.25 -6.40
N ASP A 130 -22.25 -3.09 -7.01
CA ASP A 130 -23.36 -2.15 -6.78
C ASP A 130 -24.35 -2.09 -7.97
N GLY A 131 -24.07 -2.76 -9.09
CA GLY A 131 -24.94 -2.83 -10.26
C GLY A 131 -25.32 -1.45 -10.84
N ALA A 132 -26.59 -1.27 -11.20
CA ALA A 132 -27.14 -0.01 -11.73
C ALA A 132 -26.99 1.17 -10.75
N PHE A 133 -26.94 0.91 -9.44
CA PHE A 133 -26.79 1.93 -8.42
C PHE A 133 -25.39 2.59 -8.46
N TYR A 134 -24.38 1.88 -8.93
CA TYR A 134 -23.05 2.45 -9.15
C TYR A 134 -23.08 3.56 -10.20
N LEU A 135 -23.70 3.30 -11.37
CA LEU A 135 -23.87 4.31 -12.41
C LEU A 135 -24.74 5.47 -11.94
N PHE A 136 -25.87 5.19 -11.27
CA PHE A 136 -26.72 6.20 -10.66
C PHE A 136 -25.91 7.12 -9.74
N SER A 137 -25.08 6.55 -8.88
CA SER A 137 -24.22 7.31 -7.95
C SER A 137 -23.20 8.18 -8.68
N LEU A 138 -22.60 7.68 -9.77
CA LEU A 138 -21.66 8.45 -10.59
C LEU A 138 -22.34 9.61 -11.32
N ARG A 139 -23.60 9.44 -11.71
CA ARG A 139 -24.40 10.51 -12.36
C ARG A 139 -24.86 11.58 -11.40
N LEU A 140 -25.24 11.16 -10.21
CA LEU A 140 -25.75 12.08 -9.18
C LEU A 140 -24.64 12.98 -8.62
N VAL A 141 -23.40 12.46 -8.52
CA VAL A 141 -22.24 13.23 -8.04
C VAL A 141 -21.38 13.65 -9.22
N PRO A 142 -21.29 14.95 -9.56
CA PRO A 142 -20.48 15.45 -10.68
C PRO A 142 -18.98 15.44 -10.35
N ALA A 143 -18.45 14.27 -9.94
CA ALA A 143 -17.04 14.08 -9.62
C ALA A 143 -16.19 13.79 -10.87
N PHE A 144 -16.84 13.33 -11.94
CA PHE A 144 -16.19 13.01 -13.21
C PHE A 144 -16.84 13.80 -14.35
N PRO A 145 -16.06 14.19 -15.36
CA PRO A 145 -16.61 14.80 -16.57
C PRO A 145 -17.68 13.92 -17.20
N PHE A 146 -18.75 14.52 -17.66
CA PHE A 146 -19.92 13.84 -18.25
C PHE A 146 -19.53 12.86 -19.36
N PHE A 147 -18.65 13.26 -20.28
CA PHE A 147 -18.19 12.45 -21.40
C PHE A 147 -17.38 11.24 -20.93
N LEU A 148 -16.62 11.37 -19.86
CA LEU A 148 -15.77 10.28 -19.34
C LEU A 148 -16.62 9.12 -18.82
N ILE A 149 -17.73 9.42 -18.14
CA ILE A 149 -18.69 8.40 -17.67
C ILE A 149 -19.28 7.65 -18.86
N ASN A 150 -19.68 8.37 -19.93
CA ASN A 150 -20.25 7.76 -21.14
C ASN A 150 -19.27 6.78 -21.78
N LEU A 151 -18.01 7.22 -21.95
CA LEU A 151 -16.94 6.42 -22.53
C LEU A 151 -16.63 5.17 -21.71
N LEU A 152 -16.39 5.34 -20.39
CA LEU A 152 -15.99 4.25 -19.51
C LEU A 152 -17.11 3.21 -19.34
N MET A 153 -18.36 3.65 -19.19
CA MET A 153 -19.51 2.73 -19.11
C MET A 153 -19.75 1.97 -20.41
N GLY A 154 -19.45 2.55 -21.55
CA GLY A 154 -19.50 1.85 -22.86
C GLY A 154 -18.58 0.63 -22.93
N LEU A 155 -17.49 0.63 -22.19
CA LEU A 155 -16.52 -0.47 -22.13
C LEU A 155 -16.90 -1.57 -21.12
N THR A 156 -17.90 -1.32 -20.28
CA THR A 156 -18.41 -2.30 -19.31
C THR A 156 -19.47 -3.22 -19.92
N ARG A 157 -19.89 -4.25 -19.15
CA ARG A 157 -20.95 -5.20 -19.55
C ARG A 157 -22.36 -4.70 -19.22
N ILE A 158 -22.55 -3.44 -18.81
CA ILE A 158 -23.87 -2.88 -18.44
C ILE A 158 -24.83 -2.92 -19.65
N ARG A 159 -26.10 -3.31 -19.43
CA ARG A 159 -27.12 -3.30 -20.48
C ARG A 159 -27.47 -1.85 -20.88
N SER A 160 -27.69 -1.59 -22.18
CA SER A 160 -28.03 -0.24 -22.67
C SER A 160 -29.28 0.34 -22.02
N SER A 161 -30.30 -0.50 -21.77
CA SER A 161 -31.52 -0.06 -21.05
C SER A 161 -31.22 0.35 -19.60
N THR A 162 -30.40 -0.42 -18.89
CA THR A 162 -29.97 -0.09 -17.51
C THR A 162 -29.16 1.22 -17.50
N TYR A 163 -28.28 1.40 -18.51
CA TYR A 163 -27.52 2.64 -18.67
C TYR A 163 -28.43 3.84 -18.88
N PHE A 164 -29.43 3.73 -19.79
CA PHE A 164 -30.38 4.79 -20.10
C PHE A 164 -31.16 5.22 -18.85
N TRP A 165 -31.84 4.27 -18.19
CA TRP A 165 -32.67 4.59 -17.03
C TRP A 165 -31.89 5.07 -15.81
N ALA A 166 -30.75 4.44 -15.53
CA ALA A 166 -29.88 4.89 -14.44
C ALA A 166 -29.29 6.28 -14.70
N SER A 167 -28.99 6.62 -15.97
CA SER A 167 -28.55 7.96 -16.35
C SER A 167 -29.68 8.97 -16.25
N LEU A 168 -30.87 8.66 -16.75
CA LEU A 168 -32.04 9.54 -16.70
C LEU A 168 -32.36 9.92 -15.26
N VAL A 169 -32.50 8.93 -14.36
CA VAL A 169 -32.84 9.18 -12.96
C VAL A 169 -31.66 9.79 -12.20
N GLY A 170 -30.44 9.37 -12.49
CA GLY A 170 -29.24 9.86 -11.80
C GLY A 170 -28.88 11.31 -12.14
N MET A 171 -29.19 11.76 -13.35
CA MET A 171 -28.93 13.15 -13.75
C MET A 171 -30.05 14.10 -13.35
N SER A 172 -31.28 13.61 -13.06
CA SER A 172 -32.44 14.50 -12.85
C SER A 172 -32.25 15.52 -11.73
N PRO A 173 -31.75 15.19 -10.52
CA PRO A 173 -31.57 16.20 -9.47
C PRO A 173 -30.52 17.26 -9.85
N GLY A 174 -29.41 16.83 -10.46
CA GLY A 174 -28.38 17.73 -10.96
C GLY A 174 -28.91 18.66 -12.05
N SER A 175 -29.63 18.11 -13.04
CA SER A 175 -30.23 18.91 -14.12
C SER A 175 -31.22 19.96 -13.58
N MET A 176 -32.03 19.60 -12.58
CA MET A 176 -32.92 20.55 -11.91
C MET A 176 -32.17 21.76 -11.32
N VAL A 177 -31.07 21.47 -10.62
CA VAL A 177 -30.26 22.53 -9.98
C VAL A 177 -29.59 23.43 -11.02
N TYR A 178 -29.01 22.83 -12.08
CA TYR A 178 -28.37 23.60 -13.16
C TYR A 178 -29.39 24.40 -13.99
N VAL A 179 -30.53 23.81 -14.33
CA VAL A 179 -31.61 24.49 -15.07
C VAL A 179 -32.16 25.66 -14.24
N ASN A 180 -32.38 25.45 -12.92
CA ASN A 180 -32.82 26.53 -12.03
C ASN A 180 -31.80 27.68 -11.96
N ALA A 181 -30.52 27.37 -11.87
CA ALA A 181 -29.45 28.36 -11.93
C ALA A 181 -29.49 29.15 -13.27
N GLY A 182 -29.72 28.46 -14.39
CA GLY A 182 -29.90 29.08 -15.71
C GLY A 182 -31.12 30.01 -15.75
N THR A 183 -32.26 29.61 -15.21
CA THR A 183 -33.48 30.45 -15.12
C THR A 183 -33.22 31.74 -14.32
N GLN A 184 -32.52 31.62 -13.18
CA GLN A 184 -32.18 32.77 -12.36
C GLN A 184 -31.13 33.68 -13.03
N LEU A 185 -30.20 33.10 -13.81
CA LEU A 185 -29.20 33.87 -14.56
C LEU A 185 -29.83 34.74 -15.65
N ALA A 186 -30.93 34.31 -16.25
CA ALA A 186 -31.70 35.06 -17.26
C ALA A 186 -32.50 36.23 -16.69
N SER A 187 -32.78 36.20 -15.40
CA SER A 187 -33.54 37.28 -14.70
C SER A 187 -32.68 38.45 -14.21
N ILE A 188 -31.38 38.49 -14.59
CA ILE A 188 -30.44 39.55 -14.18
C ILE A 188 -30.48 40.68 -15.22
N ASP A 189 -31.22 41.72 -14.92
CA ASP A 189 -31.30 42.95 -15.75
C ASP A 189 -30.41 44.06 -15.20
N SER A 190 -30.03 44.02 -13.92
CA SER A 190 -29.22 45.05 -13.27
C SER A 190 -28.21 44.49 -12.27
N LEU A 191 -27.20 45.29 -11.91
CA LEU A 191 -26.21 44.91 -10.88
C LEU A 191 -26.82 44.58 -9.49
N SER A 192 -27.99 45.19 -9.21
CA SER A 192 -28.75 44.93 -7.96
C SER A 192 -29.36 43.52 -7.93
N ASP A 193 -29.69 42.94 -9.09
CA ASP A 193 -30.30 41.61 -9.19
C ASP A 193 -29.31 40.49 -8.90
N ILE A 194 -28.00 40.75 -9.01
CA ILE A 194 -26.94 39.83 -8.62
C ILE A 194 -27.01 39.48 -7.12
N LEU A 195 -27.51 40.42 -6.32
CA LEU A 195 -27.71 40.22 -4.87
C LEU A 195 -29.10 39.69 -4.52
N SER A 196 -29.91 39.29 -5.51
CA SER A 196 -31.23 38.74 -5.23
C SER A 196 -31.12 37.43 -4.41
N PRO A 197 -31.97 37.26 -3.37
CA PRO A 197 -31.94 36.04 -2.54
C PRO A 197 -32.13 34.76 -3.36
N ALA A 198 -32.92 34.79 -4.42
CA ALA A 198 -33.20 33.68 -5.30
C ALA A 198 -31.94 33.23 -6.08
N LEU A 199 -31.20 34.20 -6.61
CA LEU A 199 -29.94 33.94 -7.33
C LEU A 199 -28.87 33.39 -6.39
N ILE A 200 -28.65 34.04 -5.25
CA ILE A 200 -27.70 33.61 -4.23
C ILE A 200 -28.01 32.18 -3.78
N LEU A 201 -29.29 31.88 -3.49
CA LEU A 201 -29.73 30.56 -3.08
C LEU A 201 -29.49 29.51 -4.18
N SER A 202 -29.76 29.84 -5.45
CA SER A 202 -29.52 28.94 -6.59
C SER A 202 -28.05 28.60 -6.76
N PHE A 203 -27.13 29.56 -6.64
CA PHE A 203 -25.69 29.32 -6.69
C PHE A 203 -25.16 28.60 -5.46
N LEU A 204 -25.68 28.90 -4.27
CA LEU A 204 -25.35 28.12 -3.05
C LEU A 204 -25.79 26.68 -3.17
N LEU A 205 -26.98 26.42 -3.73
CA LEU A 205 -27.50 25.08 -3.96
C LEU A 205 -26.67 24.33 -5.01
N LEU A 206 -26.26 25.02 -6.08
CA LEU A 206 -25.38 24.50 -7.11
C LEU A 206 -24.01 24.09 -6.51
N ALA A 207 -23.43 24.95 -5.68
CA ALA A 207 -22.17 24.70 -5.00
C ALA A 207 -22.27 23.56 -3.95
N ALA A 208 -23.39 23.53 -3.20
CA ALA A 208 -23.62 22.51 -2.16
C ALA A 208 -24.08 21.15 -2.72
N PHE A 209 -24.67 21.12 -3.92
CA PHE A 209 -25.26 19.91 -4.50
C PHE A 209 -24.33 18.69 -4.52
N PRO A 210 -23.07 18.76 -4.96
CA PRO A 210 -22.17 17.60 -4.94
C PRO A 210 -21.96 17.02 -3.54
N TRP A 211 -21.96 17.86 -2.52
CA TRP A 211 -21.82 17.47 -1.11
C TRP A 211 -23.09 16.79 -0.59
N LEU A 212 -24.25 17.39 -0.87
CA LEU A 212 -25.56 16.86 -0.50
C LEU A 212 -25.81 15.51 -1.18
N ALA A 213 -25.48 15.40 -2.46
CA ALA A 213 -25.60 14.16 -3.21
C ALA A 213 -24.71 13.05 -2.64
N ARG A 214 -23.44 13.33 -2.36
CA ARG A 214 -22.54 12.37 -1.70
C ARG A 214 -23.04 11.94 -0.34
N TRP A 215 -23.51 12.89 0.45
CA TRP A 215 -24.08 12.60 1.78
C TRP A 215 -25.32 11.72 1.70
N GLY A 216 -26.27 12.04 0.79
CA GLY A 216 -27.47 11.24 0.57
C GLY A 216 -27.19 9.81 0.10
N ILE A 217 -26.28 9.64 -0.89
CA ILE A 217 -25.85 8.31 -1.34
C ILE A 217 -25.20 7.54 -0.19
N GLY A 218 -24.33 8.21 0.57
CA GLY A 218 -23.69 7.61 1.74
C GLY A 218 -24.71 7.12 2.76
N MET A 219 -25.75 7.91 3.01
CA MET A 219 -26.84 7.55 3.93
C MET A 219 -27.65 6.35 3.42
N VAL A 220 -28.01 6.31 2.14
CA VAL A 220 -28.74 5.18 1.54
C VAL A 220 -27.90 3.89 1.56
N LYS A 221 -26.62 3.98 1.18
CA LYS A 221 -25.69 2.83 1.27
C LYS A 221 -25.57 2.32 2.70
N ARG A 222 -25.41 3.23 3.65
CA ARG A 222 -25.31 2.89 5.07
C ARG A 222 -26.59 2.21 5.59
N ARG A 223 -27.78 2.75 5.25
CA ARG A 223 -29.06 2.15 5.62
C ARG A 223 -29.21 0.73 5.05
N ARG A 224 -28.86 0.51 3.77
CA ARG A 224 -28.91 -0.83 3.14
C ARG A 224 -27.96 -1.81 3.79
N LEU A 225 -26.73 -1.37 4.10
CA LEU A 225 -25.70 -2.20 4.72
C LEU A 225 -26.12 -2.71 6.10
N TYR A 226 -26.72 -1.84 6.92
CA TYR A 226 -27.15 -2.19 8.27
C TYR A 226 -28.60 -2.70 8.36
N ALA A 227 -29.32 -2.80 7.24
CA ALA A 227 -30.76 -3.16 7.25
C ALA A 227 -31.06 -4.52 7.90
N ARG A 228 -30.11 -5.46 7.84
CA ARG A 228 -30.23 -6.79 8.48
C ARG A 228 -29.81 -6.82 9.95
N TRP A 229 -29.18 -5.74 10.44
CA TRP A 229 -28.51 -5.69 11.72
C TRP A 229 -29.09 -4.56 12.57
N PRO A 230 -30.06 -4.84 13.46
CA PRO A 230 -30.62 -3.81 14.33
C PRO A 230 -29.52 -3.23 15.22
N LYS A 231 -29.42 -1.89 15.21
CA LYS A 231 -28.45 -1.19 16.04
C LYS A 231 -28.96 -1.16 17.49
N PRO A 232 -28.18 -1.59 18.50
CA PRO A 232 -28.54 -1.46 19.90
C PRO A 232 -28.78 0.01 20.30
N GLU A 233 -29.70 0.23 21.22
CA GLU A 233 -29.95 1.57 21.79
C GLU A 233 -28.79 2.01 22.68
N THR A 234 -28.22 1.07 23.43
CA THR A 234 -27.07 1.27 24.30
C THR A 234 -25.97 0.27 23.98
N PHE A 235 -24.75 0.61 24.36
CA PHE A 235 -23.57 -0.23 24.12
C PHE A 235 -22.84 -0.49 25.42
N ASP A 236 -22.42 -1.73 25.65
CA ASP A 236 -21.59 -2.11 26.78
C ASP A 236 -20.17 -1.55 26.68
N ARG A 237 -19.67 -1.40 25.46
CA ARG A 237 -18.29 -1.02 25.13
C ARG A 237 -18.23 0.08 24.08
N ASN A 238 -17.18 0.90 24.18
CA ASN A 238 -16.81 1.81 23.08
C ASN A 238 -16.09 1.06 21.97
N LEU A 239 -15.27 0.07 22.36
CA LEU A 239 -14.43 -0.68 21.44
C LEU A 239 -14.25 -2.12 21.91
N VAL A 240 -14.38 -3.07 20.98
CA VAL A 240 -13.94 -4.46 21.14
C VAL A 240 -12.79 -4.70 20.15
N VAL A 241 -11.68 -5.23 20.65
CA VAL A 241 -10.49 -5.58 19.89
C VAL A 241 -10.33 -7.10 19.89
N ILE A 242 -10.19 -7.70 18.70
CA ILE A 242 -10.04 -9.14 18.52
C ILE A 242 -8.62 -9.47 18.11
N GLY A 243 -7.88 -10.15 19.01
CA GLY A 243 -6.48 -10.50 18.88
C GLY A 243 -5.57 -9.59 19.70
N ALA A 244 -4.68 -10.16 20.52
CA ALA A 244 -3.75 -9.46 21.40
C ALA A 244 -2.30 -9.55 20.90
N GLY A 245 -2.09 -9.53 19.59
CA GLY A 245 -0.78 -9.27 18.98
C GLY A 245 -0.45 -7.77 18.97
N ALA A 246 0.65 -7.38 18.31
CA ALA A 246 1.15 -6.00 18.28
C ALA A 246 0.07 -4.96 17.90
N ALA A 247 -0.78 -5.25 16.91
CA ALA A 247 -1.85 -4.35 16.53
C ALA A 247 -2.94 -4.22 17.59
N GLY A 248 -3.39 -5.35 18.15
CA GLY A 248 -4.46 -5.35 19.14
C GLY A 248 -4.04 -4.72 20.47
N LEU A 249 -2.85 -5.02 20.95
CA LEU A 249 -2.29 -4.44 22.16
C LEU A 249 -2.19 -2.91 22.07
N VAL A 250 -1.62 -2.40 21.00
CA VAL A 250 -1.51 -0.94 20.78
C VAL A 250 -2.90 -0.31 20.63
N THR A 251 -3.83 -0.97 19.94
CA THR A 251 -5.22 -0.49 19.81
C THR A 251 -5.90 -0.38 21.19
N ALA A 252 -5.81 -1.43 21.99
CA ALA A 252 -6.42 -1.47 23.32
C ALA A 252 -5.79 -0.45 24.27
N TYR A 253 -4.45 -0.33 24.26
CA TYR A 253 -3.71 0.66 25.02
C TYR A 253 -4.17 2.09 24.72
N ILE A 254 -4.24 2.46 23.43
CA ILE A 254 -4.67 3.80 23.01
C ILE A 254 -6.11 4.06 23.43
N ALA A 255 -7.01 3.09 23.27
CA ALA A 255 -8.40 3.23 23.68
C ALA A 255 -8.54 3.45 25.20
N ALA A 256 -7.80 2.70 26.01
CA ALA A 256 -7.77 2.87 27.46
C ALA A 256 -7.16 4.21 27.88
N ALA A 257 -6.08 4.65 27.22
CA ALA A 257 -5.42 5.93 27.49
C ALA A 257 -6.36 7.14 27.28
N VAL A 258 -7.30 7.04 26.34
CA VAL A 258 -8.34 8.07 26.15
C VAL A 258 -9.63 7.76 26.94
N ARG A 259 -9.55 6.86 27.93
CA ARG A 259 -10.64 6.48 28.85
C ARG A 259 -11.86 5.86 28.15
N ALA A 260 -11.69 5.24 26.99
CA ALA A 260 -12.73 4.47 26.36
C ALA A 260 -12.89 3.12 27.06
N LYS A 261 -14.13 2.65 27.22
CA LYS A 261 -14.40 1.31 27.73
C LYS A 261 -14.09 0.29 26.64
N VAL A 262 -12.97 -0.41 26.79
CA VAL A 262 -12.41 -1.32 25.80
C VAL A 262 -12.29 -2.74 26.34
N THR A 263 -12.65 -3.72 25.49
CA THR A 263 -12.42 -5.14 25.74
C THR A 263 -11.47 -5.67 24.69
N LEU A 264 -10.40 -6.35 25.11
CA LEU A 264 -9.44 -7.06 24.27
C LEU A 264 -9.69 -8.55 24.42
N ILE A 265 -9.89 -9.26 23.31
CA ILE A 265 -10.16 -10.70 23.29
C ILE A 265 -8.99 -11.41 22.63
N GLU A 266 -8.42 -12.41 23.31
CA GLU A 266 -7.34 -13.23 22.80
C GLU A 266 -7.67 -14.71 22.91
N SER A 267 -7.45 -15.45 21.84
CA SER A 267 -7.80 -16.87 21.76
C SER A 267 -6.67 -17.81 22.16
N HIS A 268 -5.42 -17.30 22.27
CA HIS A 268 -4.25 -18.13 22.49
C HIS A 268 -3.27 -17.53 23.52
N LYS A 269 -2.41 -16.60 23.11
CA LYS A 269 -1.40 -16.00 23.98
C LYS A 269 -1.30 -14.49 23.76
N MET A 270 -1.26 -13.76 24.86
CA MET A 270 -0.95 -12.34 24.85
C MET A 270 0.43 -12.09 24.22
N GLY A 271 0.62 -10.92 23.58
CA GLY A 271 1.83 -10.58 22.83
C GLY A 271 1.83 -11.12 21.39
N GLY A 272 0.95 -12.08 21.09
CA GLY A 272 0.78 -12.67 19.78
C GLY A 272 2.06 -13.27 19.21
N ASP A 273 2.21 -13.19 17.91
CA ASP A 273 3.27 -13.85 17.15
C ASP A 273 4.67 -13.28 17.45
N CYS A 274 4.80 -11.96 17.54
CA CYS A 274 6.08 -11.28 17.74
C CYS A 274 6.77 -11.70 19.05
N LEU A 275 6.05 -11.72 20.15
CA LEU A 275 6.58 -12.09 21.46
C LEU A 275 6.86 -13.60 21.55
N ASN A 276 5.89 -14.42 21.11
CA ASN A 276 5.90 -15.84 21.44
C ASN A 276 6.65 -16.70 20.40
N TYR A 277 6.64 -16.27 19.10
CA TYR A 277 7.08 -17.12 18.01
C TYR A 277 7.95 -16.43 16.97
N GLY A 278 7.96 -15.09 16.92
CA GLY A 278 8.58 -14.32 15.86
C GLY A 278 9.85 -13.58 16.30
N CYS A 279 9.71 -12.26 16.51
CA CYS A 279 10.84 -11.35 16.68
C CYS A 279 11.68 -11.66 17.91
N VAL A 280 11.04 -11.89 19.06
CA VAL A 280 11.74 -12.08 20.32
C VAL A 280 12.55 -13.39 20.34
N PRO A 281 11.97 -14.56 20.08
CA PRO A 281 12.72 -15.80 20.07
C PRO A 281 13.79 -15.86 18.98
N SER A 282 13.50 -15.36 17.75
CA SER A 282 14.48 -15.39 16.67
C SER A 282 15.70 -14.53 16.96
N LYS A 283 15.53 -13.31 17.49
CA LYS A 283 16.65 -12.42 17.83
C LYS A 283 17.43 -12.94 19.02
N ALA A 284 16.77 -13.63 19.97
CA ALA A 284 17.45 -14.32 21.04
C ALA A 284 18.35 -15.47 20.53
N LEU A 285 17.85 -16.28 19.58
CA LEU A 285 18.62 -17.35 18.95
C LEU A 285 19.78 -16.80 18.11
N ILE A 286 19.50 -15.82 17.23
CA ILE A 286 20.51 -15.14 16.38
C ILE A 286 21.65 -14.58 17.23
N ARG A 287 21.33 -13.98 18.39
CA ARG A 287 22.38 -13.44 19.29
C ARG A 287 23.29 -14.54 19.85
N SER A 288 22.75 -15.69 20.24
CA SER A 288 23.56 -16.85 20.71
C SER A 288 24.41 -17.40 19.57
N ALA A 289 23.81 -17.63 18.40
CA ALA A 289 24.51 -18.12 17.22
C ALA A 289 25.61 -17.17 16.73
N GLY A 290 25.34 -15.86 16.75
CA GLY A 290 26.33 -14.82 16.41
C GLY A 290 27.53 -14.81 17.39
N PHE A 291 27.29 -15.03 18.69
CA PHE A 291 28.38 -15.15 19.66
C PHE A 291 29.28 -16.33 19.35
N LEU A 292 28.71 -17.49 18.99
CA LEU A 292 29.49 -18.66 18.64
C LEU A 292 30.37 -18.44 17.39
N LYS A 293 29.87 -17.72 16.37
CA LYS A 293 30.67 -17.29 15.21
C LYS A 293 31.80 -16.35 15.64
N GLN A 294 31.52 -15.33 16.43
CA GLN A 294 32.54 -14.40 16.93
C GLN A 294 33.63 -15.12 17.73
N ALA A 295 33.27 -16.07 18.59
CA ALA A 295 34.23 -16.84 19.36
C ALA A 295 35.13 -17.69 18.46
N ARG A 296 34.60 -18.32 17.41
CA ARG A 296 35.39 -19.09 16.43
C ARG A 296 36.32 -18.21 15.61
N GLN A 297 35.99 -16.97 15.37
CA GLN A 297 36.77 -16.00 14.59
C GLN A 297 37.63 -15.07 15.47
N SER A 298 37.78 -15.37 16.75
CA SER A 298 38.46 -14.53 17.74
C SER A 298 39.95 -14.25 17.45
N SER A 299 40.59 -15.02 16.55
CA SER A 299 41.96 -14.81 16.14
C SER A 299 42.22 -13.45 15.48
N SER A 300 41.24 -12.90 14.75
CA SER A 300 41.31 -11.54 14.18
C SER A 300 41.38 -10.45 15.26
N LEU A 301 40.81 -10.71 16.42
CA LEU A 301 40.86 -9.81 17.59
C LEU A 301 42.10 -10.01 18.46
N GLY A 302 43.08 -10.77 17.99
CA GLY A 302 44.34 -11.04 18.74
C GLY A 302 44.23 -12.13 19.81
N VAL A 303 43.12 -12.86 19.87
CA VAL A 303 42.90 -13.95 20.83
C VAL A 303 43.44 -15.25 20.23
N LYS A 304 44.44 -15.82 20.88
CA LYS A 304 45.15 -17.01 20.33
C LYS A 304 44.34 -18.30 20.39
N GLN A 305 43.52 -18.47 21.43
CA GLN A 305 42.72 -19.68 21.63
C GLN A 305 41.45 -19.36 22.40
N VAL A 306 40.33 -19.85 21.87
CA VAL A 306 39.02 -19.84 22.55
C VAL A 306 38.47 -21.24 22.46
N GLN A 307 38.16 -21.87 23.60
CA GLN A 307 37.42 -23.12 23.66
C GLN A 307 35.96 -22.79 23.98
N VAL A 308 35.03 -23.20 23.14
CA VAL A 308 33.61 -22.97 23.30
C VAL A 308 32.91 -24.30 23.40
N GLU A 309 32.30 -24.53 24.55
CA GLU A 309 31.38 -25.64 24.78
C GLU A 309 29.99 -25.07 25.00
N TYR A 310 28.97 -25.63 24.41
CA TYR A 310 27.59 -25.23 24.62
C TYR A 310 26.66 -26.43 24.47
N ASP A 311 25.55 -26.37 25.19
CA ASP A 311 24.43 -27.29 25.03
C ASP A 311 23.30 -26.57 24.28
N PHE A 312 22.73 -27.24 23.30
CA PHE A 312 21.61 -26.69 22.53
C PHE A 312 20.38 -26.46 23.42
N THR A 313 20.18 -27.32 24.42
CA THR A 313 19.09 -27.18 25.41
C THR A 313 19.24 -25.90 26.19
N ASP A 314 20.45 -25.49 26.58
CA ASP A 314 20.72 -24.25 27.30
C ASP A 314 20.46 -23.01 26.41
N VAL A 315 20.80 -23.11 25.11
CA VAL A 315 20.48 -22.06 24.15
C VAL A 315 18.97 -21.88 24.03
N MET A 316 18.21 -22.97 23.92
CA MET A 316 16.75 -22.91 23.85
C MET A 316 16.13 -22.46 25.18
N ALA A 317 16.64 -22.91 26.31
CA ALA A 317 16.24 -22.42 27.65
C ALA A 317 16.45 -20.90 27.78
N ARG A 318 17.56 -20.37 27.24
CA ARG A 318 17.80 -18.94 27.17
C ARG A 318 16.74 -18.23 26.30
N VAL A 319 16.38 -18.77 25.13
CA VAL A 319 15.33 -18.22 24.27
C VAL A 319 14.02 -18.12 25.05
N HIS A 320 13.60 -19.20 25.71
CA HIS A 320 12.37 -19.21 26.51
C HIS A 320 12.42 -18.25 27.69
N ARG A 321 13.58 -18.15 28.38
CA ARG A 321 13.77 -17.19 29.47
C ARG A 321 13.59 -15.75 28.97
N ILE A 322 14.11 -15.40 27.78
CA ILE A 322 13.95 -14.06 27.20
C ILE A 322 12.50 -13.78 26.88
N ILE A 323 11.76 -14.74 26.29
CA ILE A 323 10.31 -14.59 26.07
C ILE A 323 9.63 -14.27 27.40
N LYS A 324 9.88 -15.06 28.47
CA LYS A 324 9.31 -14.83 29.80
C LYS A 324 9.71 -13.47 30.42
N THR A 325 10.89 -12.96 30.09
CA THR A 325 11.35 -11.64 30.57
C THR A 325 10.58 -10.50 29.92
N VAL A 326 10.20 -10.67 28.64
CA VAL A 326 9.45 -9.66 27.87
C VAL A 326 7.93 -9.78 28.11
N GLU A 327 7.43 -10.99 28.37
CA GLU A 327 6.00 -11.32 28.54
C GLU A 327 5.23 -10.35 29.48
N PRO A 328 5.77 -9.88 30.63
CA PRO A 328 5.09 -8.93 31.50
C PRO A 328 4.70 -7.61 30.80
N HIS A 329 5.37 -7.23 29.72
CA HIS A 329 5.05 -6.03 28.97
C HIS A 329 3.72 -6.15 28.21
N ASP A 330 3.32 -7.39 27.90
CA ASP A 330 2.11 -7.69 27.11
C ASP A 330 1.09 -8.51 27.94
N SER A 331 1.27 -8.61 29.27
CA SER A 331 0.47 -9.47 30.13
C SER A 331 -0.95 -8.96 30.39
N ILE A 332 -1.85 -9.86 30.76
CA ILE A 332 -3.23 -9.56 31.15
C ILE A 332 -3.23 -8.57 32.34
N GLU A 333 -2.38 -8.78 33.35
CA GLU A 333 -2.30 -7.95 34.54
C GLU A 333 -1.91 -6.52 34.18
N ARG A 334 -0.97 -6.35 33.26
CA ARG A 334 -0.58 -5.00 32.81
C ARG A 334 -1.73 -4.31 32.11
N TYR A 335 -2.40 -4.97 31.15
CA TYR A 335 -3.48 -4.36 30.38
C TYR A 335 -4.71 -4.08 31.24
N THR A 336 -5.00 -4.96 32.22
CA THR A 336 -6.06 -4.71 33.22
C THR A 336 -5.75 -3.46 34.05
N ARG A 337 -4.50 -3.29 34.52
CA ARG A 337 -4.07 -2.06 35.23
C ARG A 337 -4.17 -0.80 34.35
N LEU A 338 -4.02 -0.94 33.04
CA LEU A 338 -4.20 0.17 32.10
C LEU A 338 -5.68 0.48 31.80
N GLY A 339 -6.62 -0.30 32.36
CA GLY A 339 -8.06 -0.09 32.18
C GLY A 339 -8.67 -0.85 30.99
N VAL A 340 -7.96 -1.85 30.46
CA VAL A 340 -8.47 -2.76 29.43
C VAL A 340 -9.09 -3.98 30.08
N GLU A 341 -10.33 -4.32 29.74
CA GLU A 341 -10.89 -5.62 30.06
C GLU A 341 -10.31 -6.66 29.11
N VAL A 342 -9.61 -7.67 29.61
CA VAL A 342 -9.05 -8.76 28.80
C VAL A 342 -9.89 -10.02 29.00
N ILE A 343 -10.28 -10.65 27.87
CA ILE A 343 -11.03 -11.92 27.89
C ILE A 343 -10.26 -12.94 27.06
N GLU A 344 -9.89 -14.04 27.67
CA GLU A 344 -9.31 -15.20 26.98
C GLU A 344 -10.45 -16.03 26.38
N GLY A 345 -10.43 -16.25 25.06
CA GLY A 345 -11.42 -17.02 24.34
C GLY A 345 -11.50 -16.69 22.86
N HIS A 346 -12.24 -17.54 22.14
CA HIS A 346 -12.49 -17.34 20.72
C HIS A 346 -13.63 -16.34 20.51
N ALA A 347 -13.34 -15.20 19.91
CA ALA A 347 -14.32 -14.19 19.54
C ALA A 347 -15.06 -14.59 18.26
N ARG A 348 -16.37 -14.31 18.20
CA ARG A 348 -17.17 -14.36 16.98
C ARG A 348 -17.91 -13.04 16.79
N VAL A 349 -17.74 -12.43 15.64
CA VAL A 349 -18.49 -11.22 15.25
C VAL A 349 -19.87 -11.63 14.75
N ALA A 350 -20.87 -11.57 15.63
CA ALA A 350 -22.23 -12.00 15.32
C ALA A 350 -23.02 -10.95 14.53
N SER A 351 -22.67 -9.66 14.70
CA SER A 351 -23.25 -8.55 13.95
C SER A 351 -22.23 -7.38 13.92
N PRO A 352 -22.45 -6.34 13.13
CA PRO A 352 -21.61 -5.15 13.18
C PRO A 352 -21.54 -4.47 14.56
N TRP A 353 -22.41 -4.86 15.49
CA TRP A 353 -22.56 -4.26 16.82
C TRP A 353 -22.32 -5.23 17.97
N THR A 354 -22.13 -6.53 17.66
CA THR A 354 -22.06 -7.58 18.69
C THR A 354 -20.91 -8.54 18.45
N VAL A 355 -20.21 -8.85 19.52
CA VAL A 355 -19.14 -9.86 19.56
C VAL A 355 -19.50 -10.88 20.64
N GLU A 356 -19.45 -12.15 20.28
CA GLU A 356 -19.67 -13.28 21.19
C GLU A 356 -18.32 -13.87 21.61
N VAL A 357 -18.18 -14.17 22.90
CA VAL A 357 -17.00 -14.84 23.47
C VAL A 357 -17.42 -15.61 24.71
N ASN A 358 -17.05 -16.89 24.81
CA ASN A 358 -17.35 -17.76 25.97
C ASN A 358 -18.83 -17.72 26.39
N GLY A 359 -19.75 -17.73 25.43
CA GLY A 359 -21.22 -17.67 25.69
C GLY A 359 -21.74 -16.29 26.12
N LYS A 360 -20.88 -15.27 26.22
CA LYS A 360 -21.28 -13.89 26.50
C LYS A 360 -21.38 -13.09 25.20
N THR A 361 -22.40 -12.26 25.10
CA THR A 361 -22.58 -11.31 24.01
C THR A 361 -22.19 -9.90 24.49
N LEU A 362 -21.25 -9.27 23.80
CA LEU A 362 -20.79 -7.90 24.07
C LEU A 362 -21.35 -6.97 23.00
N THR A 363 -22.06 -5.92 23.37
CA THR A 363 -22.46 -4.86 22.45
C THR A 363 -21.39 -3.75 22.40
N THR A 364 -21.04 -3.30 21.21
CA THR A 364 -19.96 -2.33 21.03
C THR A 364 -20.22 -1.33 19.90
N ARG A 365 -19.74 -0.10 20.09
CA ARG A 365 -19.82 0.94 19.03
C ARG A 365 -18.89 0.66 17.86
N ALA A 366 -17.73 0.08 18.12
CA ALA A 366 -16.77 -0.27 17.09
C ALA A 366 -16.06 -1.59 17.39
N ILE A 367 -15.60 -2.25 16.35
CA ILE A 367 -14.81 -3.48 16.40
C ILE A 367 -13.51 -3.26 15.66
N VAL A 368 -12.39 -3.69 16.24
CA VAL A 368 -11.10 -3.74 15.56
C VAL A 368 -10.64 -5.19 15.48
N ILE A 369 -10.45 -5.67 14.25
CA ILE A 369 -9.97 -7.01 13.96
C ILE A 369 -8.46 -6.95 13.80
N ALA A 370 -7.73 -7.62 14.70
CA ALA A 370 -6.26 -7.64 14.79
C ALA A 370 -5.74 -9.08 14.95
N THR A 371 -6.40 -10.04 14.28
CA THR A 371 -6.16 -11.49 14.40
C THR A 371 -4.83 -11.97 13.81
N GLY A 372 -4.09 -11.09 13.12
CA GLY A 372 -2.75 -11.36 12.62
C GLY A 372 -2.71 -12.39 11.48
N ALA A 373 -1.62 -13.16 11.43
CA ALA A 373 -1.38 -14.19 10.44
C ALA A 373 -0.87 -15.48 11.11
N ARG A 374 -0.77 -16.55 10.33
CA ARG A 374 -0.15 -17.82 10.72
C ARG A 374 0.86 -18.24 9.67
N PRO A 375 1.85 -19.11 9.99
CA PRO A 375 2.73 -19.67 8.99
C PRO A 375 1.97 -20.38 7.89
N ALA A 376 2.42 -20.22 6.65
CA ALA A 376 1.93 -21.00 5.52
C ALA A 376 2.55 -22.41 5.57
N ILE A 377 1.71 -23.42 5.51
CA ILE A 377 2.15 -24.81 5.37
C ILE A 377 2.03 -25.17 3.89
N PRO A 378 3.14 -25.52 3.21
CA PRO A 378 3.11 -25.86 1.80
C PRO A 378 2.39 -27.21 1.58
N GLN A 379 1.67 -27.30 0.47
CA GLN A 379 1.04 -28.57 0.07
C GLN A 379 2.07 -29.43 -0.68
N ILE A 380 2.88 -30.13 0.07
CA ILE A 380 3.89 -31.08 -0.44
C ILE A 380 3.41 -32.49 -0.09
N PRO A 381 3.22 -33.39 -1.08
CA PRO A 381 2.85 -34.77 -0.81
C PRO A 381 3.79 -35.41 0.20
N GLY A 382 3.27 -36.07 1.22
CA GLY A 382 4.02 -36.76 2.27
C GLY A 382 4.60 -35.84 3.37
N LEU A 383 4.31 -34.53 3.36
CA LEU A 383 4.82 -33.61 4.39
C LEU A 383 4.36 -34.00 5.81
N GLU A 384 3.13 -34.50 5.94
CA GLU A 384 2.55 -34.96 7.20
C GLU A 384 3.23 -36.22 7.79
N SER A 385 3.99 -36.95 7.00
CA SER A 385 4.70 -38.15 7.41
C SER A 385 6.12 -37.87 7.91
N VAL A 386 6.58 -36.64 7.84
CA VAL A 386 7.93 -36.23 8.24
C VAL A 386 7.91 -35.21 9.38
N ARG A 387 9.04 -35.10 10.09
CA ARG A 387 9.21 -34.16 11.19
C ARG A 387 9.43 -32.75 10.65
N TYR A 388 8.36 -31.95 10.56
CA TYR A 388 8.46 -30.56 10.13
C TYR A 388 8.04 -29.57 11.23
N TYR A 389 8.59 -28.38 11.12
CA TYR A 389 8.33 -27.23 11.97
C TYR A 389 7.95 -26.02 11.13
N THR A 390 7.27 -25.09 11.75
CA THR A 390 7.01 -23.75 11.22
C THR A 390 7.74 -22.71 12.08
N SER A 391 7.67 -21.42 11.72
CA SER A 391 8.18 -20.35 12.57
C SER A 391 7.53 -20.31 13.96
N ASP A 392 6.33 -20.90 14.12
CA ASP A 392 5.63 -20.93 15.39
C ASP A 392 6.08 -22.13 16.27
N THR A 393 6.49 -23.23 15.67
CA THR A 393 6.76 -24.49 16.37
C THR A 393 8.24 -24.86 16.50
N ILE A 394 9.14 -24.21 15.78
CA ILE A 394 10.59 -24.47 15.80
C ILE A 394 11.19 -24.31 17.21
N TRP A 395 10.57 -23.48 18.05
CA TRP A 395 10.99 -23.20 19.42
C TRP A 395 10.76 -24.36 20.39
N SER A 396 10.05 -25.41 19.96
CA SER A 396 9.83 -26.63 20.75
C SER A 396 10.93 -27.70 20.54
N LEU A 397 11.95 -27.40 19.73
CA LEU A 397 13.09 -28.31 19.56
C LEU A 397 13.80 -28.52 20.90
N ALA A 398 13.84 -29.78 21.36
CA ALA A 398 14.57 -30.19 22.55
C ALA A 398 16.05 -30.47 22.24
N GLU A 399 16.32 -31.01 21.08
CA GLU A 399 17.65 -31.40 20.63
C GLU A 399 18.00 -30.73 19.31
N ARG A 400 19.29 -30.47 19.10
CA ARG A 400 19.79 -29.89 17.86
C ARG A 400 19.69 -30.94 16.75
N PRO A 401 18.98 -30.67 15.63
CA PRO A 401 19.02 -31.55 14.49
C PRO A 401 20.42 -31.50 13.83
N ASP A 402 20.98 -32.66 13.45
CA ASP A 402 22.24 -32.64 12.73
C ASP A 402 22.06 -32.13 11.31
N ARG A 403 20.94 -32.49 10.65
CA ARG A 403 20.60 -32.09 9.29
C ARG A 403 19.26 -31.36 9.28
N LEU A 404 19.28 -30.09 8.93
CA LEU A 404 18.07 -29.23 8.86
C LEU A 404 17.82 -28.80 7.41
N VAL A 405 16.64 -29.10 6.90
CA VAL A 405 16.14 -28.49 5.65
C VAL A 405 15.31 -27.23 5.99
N VAL A 406 15.61 -26.13 5.33
CA VAL A 406 14.84 -24.90 5.42
C VAL A 406 14.14 -24.64 4.08
N LEU A 407 12.82 -24.72 4.06
CA LEU A 407 12.01 -24.39 2.89
C LEU A 407 11.65 -22.91 2.92
N GLY A 408 12.13 -22.17 1.93
CA GLY A 408 11.88 -20.74 1.75
C GLY A 408 13.14 -19.89 1.92
N GLY A 409 13.32 -18.95 0.99
CA GLY A 409 14.44 -18.00 0.93
C GLY A 409 14.07 -16.59 1.35
N GLY A 410 12.93 -16.41 2.07
CA GLY A 410 12.55 -15.14 2.67
C GLY A 410 13.32 -14.82 3.94
N PRO A 411 13.06 -13.63 4.58
CA PRO A 411 13.78 -13.21 5.79
C PRO A 411 13.84 -14.27 6.90
N ILE A 412 12.70 -14.89 7.24
CA ILE A 412 12.61 -15.91 8.29
C ILE A 412 13.50 -17.11 7.95
N GLY A 413 13.45 -17.58 6.69
CA GLY A 413 14.24 -18.70 6.22
C GLY A 413 15.74 -18.40 6.30
N CYS A 414 16.18 -17.24 5.81
CA CYS A 414 17.59 -16.84 5.82
C CYS A 414 18.13 -16.63 7.24
N GLU A 415 17.37 -15.94 8.11
CA GLU A 415 17.75 -15.70 9.51
C GLU A 415 17.94 -17.01 10.30
N LEU A 416 16.98 -17.92 10.19
CA LEU A 416 17.03 -19.18 10.92
C LEU A 416 18.02 -20.18 10.30
N ALA A 417 18.14 -20.24 8.97
CA ALA A 417 19.17 -21.05 8.30
C ALA A 417 20.57 -20.67 8.79
N GLN A 418 20.87 -19.36 8.83
CA GLN A 418 22.14 -18.87 9.34
C GLN A 418 22.35 -19.20 10.83
N ALA A 419 21.33 -18.98 11.64
CA ALA A 419 21.43 -19.22 13.08
C ALA A 419 21.68 -20.73 13.39
N PHE A 420 20.93 -21.63 12.75
CA PHE A 420 21.12 -23.07 12.94
C PHE A 420 22.45 -23.59 12.38
N ALA A 421 22.93 -23.07 11.25
CA ALA A 421 24.23 -23.38 10.72
C ALA A 421 25.35 -23.00 11.71
N ARG A 422 25.30 -21.83 12.29
CA ARG A 422 26.24 -21.34 13.34
C ARG A 422 26.18 -22.20 14.61
N LEU A 423 25.02 -22.78 14.91
CA LEU A 423 24.83 -23.79 15.98
C LEU A 423 25.28 -25.20 15.58
N GLY A 424 25.95 -25.37 14.42
CA GLY A 424 26.53 -26.61 14.01
C GLY A 424 25.60 -27.60 13.31
N CYS A 425 24.42 -27.19 12.89
CA CYS A 425 23.56 -27.97 12.00
C CYS A 425 24.12 -27.97 10.57
N GLN A 426 24.01 -29.06 9.85
CA GLN A 426 24.13 -29.09 8.39
C GLN A 426 22.82 -28.57 7.79
N VAL A 427 22.85 -27.36 7.24
CA VAL A 427 21.64 -26.71 6.75
C VAL A 427 21.58 -26.70 5.23
N VAL A 428 20.48 -27.21 4.67
CA VAL A 428 20.14 -27.07 3.26
C VAL A 428 18.93 -26.13 3.14
N GLN A 429 19.11 -25.00 2.48
CA GLN A 429 18.04 -24.03 2.22
C GLN A 429 17.53 -24.18 0.79
N VAL A 430 16.24 -24.50 0.62
CA VAL A 430 15.58 -24.70 -0.67
C VAL A 430 14.63 -23.56 -0.94
N GLU A 431 14.80 -22.88 -2.08
CA GLU A 431 13.97 -21.77 -2.52
C GLU A 431 13.57 -21.92 -3.99
N HIS A 432 12.28 -21.75 -4.26
CA HIS A 432 11.72 -21.83 -5.62
C HIS A 432 12.22 -20.71 -6.54
N GLY A 433 12.43 -19.54 -5.99
CA GLY A 433 12.97 -18.36 -6.68
C GLY A 433 14.40 -18.03 -6.23
N ASP A 434 14.71 -16.74 -6.13
CA ASP A 434 15.93 -16.22 -5.53
C ASP A 434 15.75 -15.97 -4.03
N LEU A 435 16.86 -15.99 -3.28
CA LEU A 435 16.85 -15.53 -1.89
C LEU A 435 16.44 -14.04 -1.84
N LEU A 436 15.65 -13.69 -0.81
CA LEU A 436 15.30 -12.30 -0.50
C LEU A 436 14.84 -11.50 -1.75
N GLN A 437 13.96 -12.06 -2.56
CA GLN A 437 13.54 -11.50 -3.86
C GLN A 437 13.11 -10.02 -3.84
N ARG A 438 12.72 -9.49 -2.67
CA ARG A 438 12.32 -8.09 -2.53
C ARG A 438 13.49 -7.14 -2.33
N GLU A 439 14.68 -7.65 -2.07
CA GLU A 439 15.87 -6.83 -1.82
C GLU A 439 16.65 -6.55 -3.11
N ASP A 440 17.50 -5.52 -3.07
CA ASP A 440 18.42 -5.22 -4.16
C ASP A 440 19.33 -6.41 -4.49
N ALA A 441 19.68 -6.56 -5.76
CA ALA A 441 20.53 -7.67 -6.24
C ALA A 441 21.87 -7.75 -5.48
N ASP A 442 22.53 -6.61 -5.25
CA ASP A 442 23.80 -6.55 -4.49
C ASP A 442 23.62 -7.01 -3.04
N ALA A 443 22.50 -6.67 -2.40
CA ALA A 443 22.20 -7.11 -1.04
C ALA A 443 21.96 -8.63 -0.99
N ARG A 444 21.20 -9.15 -1.97
CA ARG A 444 20.96 -10.59 -2.09
C ARG A 444 22.25 -11.38 -2.24
N GLU A 445 23.19 -10.88 -3.07
CA GLU A 445 24.47 -11.56 -3.29
C GLU A 445 25.35 -11.55 -2.04
N GLN A 446 25.40 -10.45 -1.28
CA GLN A 446 26.16 -10.42 -0.03
C GLN A 446 25.58 -11.39 1.02
N ILE A 447 24.24 -11.49 1.10
CA ILE A 447 23.62 -12.45 2.03
C ILE A 447 23.83 -13.89 1.58
N ARG A 448 23.77 -14.17 0.28
CA ARG A 448 24.09 -15.49 -0.27
C ARG A 448 25.50 -15.91 0.12
N ALA A 449 26.49 -15.05 -0.10
CA ALA A 449 27.87 -15.30 0.25
C ALA A 449 28.04 -15.52 1.76
N ALA A 450 27.41 -14.71 2.60
CA ALA A 450 27.47 -14.83 4.06
C ALA A 450 26.84 -16.13 4.59
N LEU A 451 25.72 -16.56 4.01
CA LEU A 451 25.08 -17.84 4.35
C LEU A 451 25.96 -19.04 3.95
N GLN A 452 26.58 -18.98 2.77
CA GLN A 452 27.50 -20.02 2.30
C GLN A 452 28.76 -20.09 3.16
N ASP A 453 29.30 -18.94 3.58
CA ASP A 453 30.46 -18.87 4.51
C ASP A 453 30.11 -19.47 5.87
N ASP A 454 28.89 -19.32 6.33
CA ASP A 454 28.38 -19.97 7.55
C ASP A 454 28.04 -21.47 7.34
N GLY A 455 28.25 -22.04 6.14
CA GLY A 455 28.07 -23.46 5.83
C GLY A 455 26.66 -23.84 5.36
N VAL A 456 25.80 -22.88 5.01
CA VAL A 456 24.47 -23.16 4.46
C VAL A 456 24.60 -23.60 2.99
N GLN A 457 24.10 -24.77 2.66
CA GLN A 457 23.93 -25.19 1.27
C GLN A 457 22.66 -24.56 0.71
N ILE A 458 22.80 -23.71 -0.32
CA ILE A 458 21.69 -22.95 -0.91
C ILE A 458 21.28 -23.56 -2.24
N MET A 459 20.00 -23.91 -2.38
CA MET A 459 19.39 -24.44 -3.59
C MET A 459 18.27 -23.46 -4.04
N THR A 460 18.64 -22.47 -4.87
CA THR A 460 17.67 -21.55 -5.49
C THR A 460 17.09 -22.14 -6.77
N HIS A 461 15.92 -21.62 -7.19
CA HIS A 461 15.18 -22.10 -8.36
C HIS A 461 14.88 -23.60 -8.30
N THR A 462 14.71 -24.10 -7.08
CA THR A 462 14.54 -25.50 -6.77
C THR A 462 13.20 -25.71 -6.06
N LYS A 463 12.38 -26.60 -6.60
CA LYS A 463 11.04 -26.87 -6.09
C LYS A 463 11.03 -28.14 -5.24
N ALA A 464 10.45 -28.06 -4.05
CA ALA A 464 10.11 -29.24 -3.25
C ALA A 464 8.96 -30.00 -3.92
N ILE A 465 9.16 -31.29 -4.18
CA ILE A 465 8.19 -32.11 -4.93
C ILE A 465 7.41 -33.02 -3.99
N ARG A 466 8.09 -33.77 -3.13
CA ARG A 466 7.47 -34.67 -2.17
C ARG A 466 8.41 -35.02 -1.01
N CYS A 467 7.81 -35.36 0.11
CA CYS A 467 8.51 -35.93 1.26
C CYS A 467 8.31 -37.45 1.31
N GLU A 468 9.31 -38.16 1.74
CA GLU A 468 9.31 -39.62 1.85
C GLU A 468 9.97 -40.05 3.18
N THR A 469 9.44 -41.10 3.79
CA THR A 469 10.08 -41.76 4.93
C THR A 469 10.55 -43.14 4.50
N ALA A 470 11.88 -43.35 4.47
CA ALA A 470 12.44 -44.64 4.17
C ALA A 470 12.69 -45.41 5.48
N HIS A 471 12.03 -46.53 5.63
CA HIS A 471 12.22 -47.40 6.79
C HIS A 471 13.45 -48.30 6.58
N ARG A 472 14.38 -48.23 7.52
CA ARG A 472 15.52 -49.18 7.64
C ARG A 472 15.33 -50.00 8.92
N PRO A 473 16.00 -51.17 9.07
CA PRO A 473 15.78 -52.01 10.22
C PRO A 473 15.96 -51.33 11.59
N ASP A 474 16.85 -50.35 11.67
CA ASP A 474 17.19 -49.66 12.93
C ASP A 474 16.90 -48.13 12.92
N SER A 475 16.33 -47.54 11.83
CA SER A 475 16.12 -46.11 11.73
C SER A 475 15.11 -45.71 10.66
N GLU A 476 14.40 -44.62 10.90
CA GLU A 476 13.62 -43.95 9.89
C GLU A 476 14.42 -42.80 9.29
N ILE A 477 14.55 -42.79 7.98
CA ILE A 477 15.27 -41.75 7.24
C ILE A 477 14.23 -40.87 6.55
N GLN A 478 14.16 -39.62 6.92
CA GLN A 478 13.30 -38.63 6.28
C GLN A 478 14.01 -38.03 5.07
N GLN A 479 13.30 -37.91 3.97
CA GLN A 479 13.84 -37.49 2.69
C GLN A 479 12.89 -36.42 2.06
N LEU A 480 13.51 -35.39 1.46
CA LEU A 480 12.83 -34.41 0.60
C LEU A 480 13.35 -34.60 -0.83
N VAL A 481 12.45 -34.88 -1.74
CA VAL A 481 12.76 -34.86 -3.17
C VAL A 481 12.51 -33.46 -3.70
N VAL A 482 13.55 -32.89 -4.30
CA VAL A 482 13.52 -31.58 -4.92
C VAL A 482 13.81 -31.65 -6.40
N GLN A 483 13.34 -30.68 -7.18
CA GLN A 483 13.57 -30.60 -8.62
C GLN A 483 14.16 -29.22 -8.98
N ASP A 484 15.27 -29.25 -9.71
CA ASP A 484 15.92 -28.04 -10.21
C ASP A 484 15.24 -27.45 -11.46
N ARG A 485 15.81 -26.38 -12.02
CA ARG A 485 15.31 -25.72 -13.26
C ARG A 485 15.32 -26.64 -14.49
N ASP A 486 16.27 -27.59 -14.53
CA ASP A 486 16.45 -28.50 -15.63
C ASP A 486 15.55 -29.77 -15.52
N GLY A 487 14.72 -29.81 -14.48
CA GLY A 487 13.83 -30.93 -14.21
C GLY A 487 14.51 -32.12 -13.54
N ARG A 488 15.76 -31.99 -13.09
CA ARG A 488 16.50 -33.09 -12.41
C ARG A 488 16.06 -33.19 -10.97
N GLU A 489 15.72 -34.41 -10.54
CA GLU A 489 15.38 -34.67 -9.15
C GLU A 489 16.64 -34.97 -8.33
N GLN A 490 16.65 -34.43 -7.11
CA GLN A 490 17.66 -34.71 -6.09
C GLN A 490 16.96 -35.02 -4.77
N THR A 491 17.50 -35.97 -4.02
CA THR A 491 17.01 -36.36 -2.70
C THR A 491 17.88 -35.77 -1.61
N ILE A 492 17.27 -35.06 -0.67
CA ILE A 492 17.92 -34.47 0.50
C ILE A 492 17.46 -35.24 1.74
N VAL A 493 18.40 -35.79 2.46
CA VAL A 493 18.16 -36.50 3.73
C VAL A 493 18.22 -35.47 4.87
N PHE A 494 17.27 -35.54 5.81
CA PHE A 494 17.18 -34.58 6.91
C PHE A 494 16.64 -35.23 8.21
N ASP A 495 16.86 -34.55 9.34
CA ASP A 495 16.35 -34.95 10.65
C ASP A 495 15.16 -34.03 11.08
N ALA A 496 15.17 -32.80 10.59
CA ALA A 496 14.09 -31.83 10.78
C ALA A 496 13.96 -30.92 9.55
N MET A 497 12.74 -30.44 9.32
CA MET A 497 12.45 -29.48 8.25
C MET A 497 11.77 -28.23 8.84
N LEU A 498 12.22 -27.04 8.44
CA LEU A 498 11.57 -25.76 8.74
C LEU A 498 10.82 -25.24 7.52
N CYS A 499 9.50 -25.14 7.61
CA CYS A 499 8.66 -24.51 6.61
C CYS A 499 8.58 -22.99 6.84
N ALA A 500 9.29 -22.20 6.03
CA ALA A 500 9.38 -20.74 6.07
C ALA A 500 8.89 -20.10 4.75
N VAL A 501 7.87 -20.67 4.10
CA VAL A 501 7.38 -20.33 2.76
C VAL A 501 6.40 -19.16 2.72
N GLY A 502 6.18 -18.47 3.83
CA GLY A 502 5.34 -17.30 3.94
C GLY A 502 4.32 -17.36 5.07
N ARG A 503 3.38 -16.41 5.07
CA ARG A 503 2.37 -16.24 6.11
C ARG A 503 0.99 -16.06 5.51
N VAL A 504 -0.04 -16.61 6.17
CA VAL A 504 -1.44 -16.53 5.76
C VAL A 504 -2.23 -15.73 6.79
N PRO A 505 -2.90 -14.64 6.40
CA PRO A 505 -3.77 -13.87 7.29
C PRO A 505 -4.87 -14.74 7.92
N ARG A 506 -5.18 -14.51 9.20
CA ARG A 506 -6.26 -15.20 9.91
C ARG A 506 -7.58 -14.50 9.66
N THR A 507 -8.29 -14.92 8.63
CA THR A 507 -9.56 -14.31 8.17
C THR A 507 -10.77 -15.22 8.32
N GLU A 508 -10.61 -16.40 8.90
CA GLU A 508 -11.64 -17.45 8.96
C GLU A 508 -12.00 -17.78 10.41
N GLY A 509 -13.23 -18.25 10.63
CA GLY A 509 -13.69 -18.85 11.89
C GLY A 509 -14.20 -17.88 12.97
N PHE A 510 -14.37 -16.58 12.64
CA PHE A 510 -14.86 -15.59 13.60
C PHE A 510 -15.96 -14.65 13.06
N GLY A 511 -16.69 -15.06 12.00
CA GLY A 511 -17.94 -14.42 11.58
C GLY A 511 -17.82 -13.40 10.45
N LEU A 512 -16.70 -13.36 9.70
CA LEU A 512 -16.55 -12.45 8.55
C LEU A 512 -17.45 -12.85 7.39
N GLU A 513 -17.57 -14.14 7.13
CA GLU A 513 -18.34 -14.72 6.04
C GLU A 513 -19.82 -14.39 6.19
N GLU A 514 -20.37 -14.53 7.39
CA GLU A 514 -21.78 -14.26 7.72
C GLU A 514 -22.11 -12.77 7.59
N LEU A 515 -21.13 -11.90 7.87
CA LEU A 515 -21.26 -10.46 7.66
C LEU A 515 -21.03 -10.05 6.20
N GLY A 516 -20.54 -10.95 5.35
CA GLY A 516 -20.20 -10.64 3.97
C GLY A 516 -19.03 -9.67 3.84
N ILE A 517 -18.09 -9.66 4.81
CA ILE A 517 -16.88 -8.83 4.75
C ILE A 517 -15.92 -9.48 3.74
N PRO A 518 -15.56 -8.77 2.64
CA PRO A 518 -14.76 -9.35 1.60
C PRO A 518 -13.31 -9.53 2.02
N VAL A 519 -12.70 -10.58 1.47
CA VAL A 519 -11.27 -10.89 1.58
C VAL A 519 -10.62 -10.67 0.22
N THR A 520 -9.45 -10.06 0.19
CA THR A 520 -8.68 -9.77 -1.04
C THR A 520 -8.07 -11.04 -1.64
N SER A 521 -7.52 -10.94 -2.85
CA SER A 521 -6.74 -12.02 -3.48
C SER A 521 -5.51 -12.44 -2.67
N ARG A 522 -5.02 -11.58 -1.78
CA ARG A 522 -3.93 -11.88 -0.83
C ARG A 522 -4.44 -12.48 0.48
N ARG A 523 -5.72 -12.83 0.56
CA ARG A 523 -6.39 -13.36 1.75
C ARG A 523 -6.42 -12.39 2.95
N THR A 524 -6.19 -11.10 2.75
CA THR A 524 -6.35 -10.06 3.78
C THR A 524 -7.77 -9.53 3.80
N ILE A 525 -8.25 -9.02 4.95
CA ILE A 525 -9.54 -8.33 5.02
C ILE A 525 -9.48 -7.09 4.12
N ASP A 526 -10.45 -6.94 3.22
CA ASP A 526 -10.57 -5.74 2.39
C ASP A 526 -10.92 -4.53 3.26
N SER A 527 -10.04 -3.56 3.29
CA SER A 527 -10.19 -2.35 4.08
C SER A 527 -9.77 -1.11 3.28
N ASN A 528 -10.43 0.01 3.58
CA ASN A 528 -10.13 1.28 2.94
C ASN A 528 -8.91 2.00 3.58
N ALA A 529 -8.57 3.18 3.08
CA ALA A 529 -7.44 3.98 3.60
C ALA A 529 -7.59 4.44 5.07
N TRP A 530 -8.76 4.28 5.67
CA TRP A 530 -9.03 4.54 7.09
C TRP A 530 -9.08 3.25 7.91
N LEU A 531 -8.71 2.10 7.31
CA LEU A 531 -8.78 0.75 7.87
C LEU A 531 -10.20 0.23 8.14
N GLN A 532 -11.23 0.87 7.57
CA GLN A 532 -12.61 0.41 7.69
C GLN A 532 -12.87 -0.70 6.68
N THR A 533 -13.59 -1.72 7.10
CA THR A 533 -14.20 -2.73 6.21
C THR A 533 -15.39 -2.12 5.46
N ILE A 534 -16.21 -2.96 4.84
CA ILE A 534 -17.50 -2.51 4.29
C ILE A 534 -18.39 -1.88 5.36
N TYR A 535 -18.27 -2.32 6.63
CA TYR A 535 -18.94 -1.72 7.78
C TYR A 535 -18.07 -0.59 8.37
N PRO A 536 -18.53 0.66 8.35
CA PRO A 536 -17.74 1.81 8.81
C PRO A 536 -17.30 1.76 10.27
N ASN A 537 -17.90 0.91 11.10
CA ASN A 537 -17.56 0.70 12.50
C ASN A 537 -16.75 -0.59 12.77
N ILE A 538 -16.43 -1.35 11.72
CA ILE A 538 -15.53 -2.51 11.82
C ILE A 538 -14.23 -2.17 11.09
N TYR A 539 -13.13 -2.23 11.82
CA TYR A 539 -11.79 -1.92 11.34
C TYR A 539 -10.94 -3.18 11.30
N ALA A 540 -9.94 -3.21 10.42
CA ALA A 540 -8.94 -4.26 10.39
C ALA A 540 -7.54 -3.64 10.44
N CYS A 541 -6.63 -4.18 11.25
CA CYS A 541 -5.25 -3.71 11.33
C CYS A 541 -4.26 -4.85 11.63
N GLY A 542 -3.00 -4.65 11.28
CA GLY A 542 -1.95 -5.65 11.35
C GLY A 542 -1.96 -6.59 10.14
N ASP A 543 -1.35 -7.77 10.32
CA ASP A 543 -1.14 -8.73 9.23
C ASP A 543 -2.43 -9.19 8.56
N VAL A 544 -3.55 -9.19 9.27
CA VAL A 544 -4.86 -9.55 8.75
C VAL A 544 -5.39 -8.55 7.73
N ALA A 545 -4.97 -7.28 7.82
CA ALA A 545 -5.37 -6.21 6.91
C ALA A 545 -4.37 -5.99 5.76
N GLY A 546 -3.07 -6.27 5.96
CA GLY A 546 -2.03 -5.91 5.01
C GLY A 546 -1.89 -4.39 4.84
N PRO A 547 -1.27 -3.90 3.77
CA PRO A 547 -0.52 -4.64 2.74
C PRO A 547 0.84 -5.15 3.22
N TYR A 548 1.29 -4.74 4.41
CA TYR A 548 2.57 -5.11 5.04
C TYR A 548 2.33 -5.97 6.27
N GLN A 549 3.12 -7.03 6.42
CA GLN A 549 3.05 -7.97 7.55
C GLN A 549 4.28 -7.80 8.44
N PHE A 550 4.39 -6.63 9.09
CA PHE A 550 5.47 -6.29 10.01
C PHE A 550 4.90 -5.81 11.34
N THR A 551 5.57 -6.13 12.44
CA THR A 551 5.17 -5.74 13.79
C THR A 551 5.04 -4.21 13.94
N HIS A 552 5.99 -3.44 13.42
CA HIS A 552 5.96 -1.98 13.46
C HIS A 552 4.87 -1.37 12.58
N THR A 553 4.54 -1.98 11.42
CA THR A 553 3.39 -1.53 10.61
C THR A 553 2.06 -1.88 11.26
N ALA A 554 1.98 -3.01 11.96
CA ALA A 554 0.81 -3.39 12.73
C ALA A 554 0.54 -2.38 13.86
N ALA A 555 1.56 -1.99 14.62
CA ALA A 555 1.46 -0.95 15.64
C ALA A 555 1.12 0.44 15.05
N HIS A 556 1.69 0.77 13.89
CA HIS A 556 1.36 2.01 13.16
C HIS A 556 -0.12 2.03 12.74
N GLN A 557 -0.62 0.97 12.12
CA GLN A 557 -2.03 0.83 11.74
C GLN A 557 -2.96 0.90 12.95
N ALA A 558 -2.56 0.32 14.08
CA ALA A 558 -3.34 0.29 15.31
C ALA A 558 -3.69 1.69 15.82
N TRP A 559 -2.77 2.65 15.70
CA TRP A 559 -3.05 4.05 16.03
C TRP A 559 -4.21 4.60 15.17
N TYR A 560 -4.14 4.40 13.85
CA TYR A 560 -5.20 4.88 12.94
C TYR A 560 -6.52 4.17 13.18
N ALA A 561 -6.50 2.85 13.39
CA ALA A 561 -7.70 2.08 13.68
C ALA A 561 -8.37 2.56 14.97
N SER A 562 -7.60 2.76 16.06
CA SER A 562 -8.09 3.27 17.33
C SER A 562 -8.71 4.65 17.22
N VAL A 563 -7.95 5.60 16.65
CA VAL A 563 -8.41 6.99 16.54
C VAL A 563 -9.62 7.10 15.60
N ASN A 564 -9.62 6.38 14.49
CA ASN A 564 -10.76 6.37 13.58
C ASN A 564 -11.98 5.67 14.19
N ALA A 565 -11.80 4.61 14.99
CA ALA A 565 -12.89 3.92 15.67
C ALA A 565 -13.56 4.76 16.75
N LEU A 566 -12.77 5.54 17.49
CA LEU A 566 -13.25 6.33 18.62
C LEU A 566 -13.67 7.75 18.25
N PHE A 567 -12.99 8.38 17.29
CA PHE A 567 -13.14 9.79 16.95
C PHE A 567 -13.44 10.03 15.47
N GLY A 568 -13.61 8.98 14.66
CA GLY A 568 -13.82 9.08 13.21
C GLY A 568 -15.11 9.81 12.77
N ASP A 569 -16.06 10.02 13.70
CA ASP A 569 -17.23 10.87 13.45
C ASP A 569 -16.85 12.36 13.38
N PHE A 570 -15.78 12.79 14.06
CA PHE A 570 -15.27 14.16 14.04
C PHE A 570 -14.22 14.35 12.95
N LYS A 571 -13.18 13.48 12.94
CA LYS A 571 -12.08 13.55 11.99
C LYS A 571 -11.51 12.15 11.75
N ARG A 572 -11.29 11.82 10.47
CA ARG A 572 -10.67 10.55 10.06
C ARG A 572 -9.26 10.77 9.56
N PHE A 573 -8.38 9.86 9.91
CA PHE A 573 -6.99 9.87 9.52
C PHE A 573 -6.72 8.69 8.56
N LYS A 574 -6.19 9.00 7.38
CA LYS A 574 -5.73 7.98 6.43
C LYS A 574 -4.40 7.43 6.91
N VAL A 575 -4.23 6.11 6.81
CA VAL A 575 -2.95 5.49 7.13
C VAL A 575 -1.89 5.99 6.16
N ASP A 576 -0.77 6.38 6.73
CA ASP A 576 0.37 6.88 5.96
C ASP A 576 1.43 5.79 5.79
N TYR A 577 1.52 5.25 4.58
CA TYR A 577 2.52 4.27 4.16
C TYR A 577 3.61 4.86 3.28
N SER A 578 3.82 6.17 3.34
CA SER A 578 4.79 6.87 2.47
C SER A 578 6.22 6.38 2.64
N VAL A 579 6.58 5.97 3.86
CA VAL A 579 7.90 5.41 4.18
C VAL A 579 7.71 4.21 5.10
N ILE A 580 8.00 3.03 4.60
CA ILE A 580 7.95 1.78 5.37
C ILE A 580 9.37 1.20 5.40
N PRO A 581 9.99 1.08 6.58
CA PRO A 581 11.25 0.38 6.76
C PRO A 581 11.02 -1.11 6.97
N TRP A 582 12.00 -1.94 6.60
CA TRP A 582 12.08 -3.33 7.04
C TRP A 582 13.53 -3.78 7.10
N THR A 583 13.78 -4.85 7.85
CA THR A 583 15.10 -5.41 8.04
C THR A 583 15.04 -6.94 8.03
N THR A 584 16.03 -7.56 7.38
CA THR A 584 16.38 -8.97 7.54
C THR A 584 17.58 -9.04 8.48
N PHE A 585 17.43 -9.74 9.59
CA PHE A 585 18.41 -9.78 10.68
C PHE A 585 19.41 -10.93 10.51
N THR A 586 19.87 -11.13 9.29
CA THR A 586 21.06 -11.93 8.99
C THR A 586 22.31 -11.19 9.46
N ASP A 587 23.48 -11.80 9.33
CA ASP A 587 24.76 -11.16 9.56
C ASP A 587 25.61 -11.32 8.29
N PRO A 588 25.79 -10.22 7.50
CA PRO A 588 25.33 -8.85 7.76
C PRO A 588 23.82 -8.67 7.72
N GLU A 589 23.31 -7.64 8.41
CA GLU A 589 21.92 -7.22 8.31
C GLU A 589 21.63 -6.58 6.95
N VAL A 590 20.40 -6.73 6.45
CA VAL A 590 19.88 -5.97 5.31
C VAL A 590 18.71 -5.12 5.77
N ALA A 591 18.86 -3.80 5.70
CA ALA A 591 17.82 -2.84 6.06
C ALA A 591 17.46 -1.94 4.89
N ARG A 592 16.15 -1.75 4.66
CA ARG A 592 15.67 -1.00 3.51
C ARG A 592 14.45 -0.14 3.84
N ALA A 593 14.36 1.03 3.18
CA ALA A 593 13.16 1.87 3.11
C ALA A 593 13.01 2.47 1.70
N GLY A 594 11.80 2.55 1.19
CA GLY A 594 11.51 3.09 -0.13
C GLY A 594 11.85 2.14 -1.28
N LEU A 595 12.24 2.70 -2.43
CA LEU A 595 12.44 1.95 -3.68
C LEU A 595 13.79 1.22 -3.72
N SER A 596 13.82 0.04 -4.33
CA SER A 596 15.05 -0.57 -4.86
C SER A 596 15.30 -0.12 -6.30
N GLU A 597 16.50 -0.38 -6.83
CA GLU A 597 16.81 -0.13 -8.25
C GLU A 597 15.88 -0.92 -9.18
N GLU A 598 15.61 -2.19 -8.85
CA GLU A 598 14.73 -3.06 -9.63
C GLU A 598 13.27 -2.53 -9.63
N GLU A 599 12.78 -2.09 -8.47
CA GLU A 599 11.45 -1.49 -8.35
C GLU A 599 11.35 -0.16 -9.09
N ALA A 600 12.36 0.69 -9.01
CA ALA A 600 12.42 1.94 -9.75
C ALA A 600 12.38 1.69 -11.27
N ARG A 601 13.20 0.75 -11.74
CA ARG A 601 13.25 0.34 -13.16
C ARG A 601 11.90 -0.22 -13.63
N SER A 602 11.31 -1.13 -12.87
CA SER A 602 10.01 -1.74 -13.22
C SER A 602 8.85 -0.74 -13.29
N ARG A 603 8.92 0.33 -12.50
CA ARG A 603 7.93 1.43 -12.46
C ARG A 603 8.26 2.58 -13.41
N GLY A 604 9.36 2.50 -14.16
CA GLY A 604 9.81 3.59 -15.04
C GLY A 604 10.18 4.89 -14.31
N ILE A 605 10.59 4.78 -13.04
CA ILE A 605 11.01 5.92 -12.23
C ILE A 605 12.52 6.14 -12.44
N ALA A 606 12.88 7.33 -12.95
CA ALA A 606 14.28 7.69 -13.07
C ALA A 606 14.88 7.93 -11.69
N VAL A 607 16.00 7.26 -11.40
CA VAL A 607 16.74 7.38 -10.16
C VAL A 607 18.21 7.59 -10.43
N GLU A 608 18.85 8.25 -9.50
CA GLU A 608 20.30 8.34 -9.39
C GLU A 608 20.75 7.51 -8.19
N VAL A 609 21.83 6.73 -8.37
CA VAL A 609 22.32 5.80 -7.37
C VAL A 609 23.61 6.35 -6.76
N THR A 610 23.64 6.49 -5.45
CA THR A 610 24.85 6.78 -4.67
C THR A 610 25.16 5.58 -3.80
N ARG A 611 26.41 5.15 -3.78
CA ARG A 611 26.89 4.02 -2.96
C ARG A 611 28.11 4.43 -2.16
N TYR A 612 28.10 4.09 -0.89
CA TYR A 612 29.25 4.17 0.00
C TYR A 612 29.53 2.77 0.56
N ASN A 613 30.76 2.28 0.43
CA ASN A 613 31.15 0.98 0.95
C ASN A 613 31.66 1.14 2.40
N LEU A 614 31.37 0.15 3.24
CA LEU A 614 31.74 0.18 4.65
C LEU A 614 33.19 -0.21 4.93
N ASP A 615 33.95 -0.63 3.90
CA ASP A 615 35.38 -0.93 3.98
C ASP A 615 36.24 0.32 4.21
N ASP A 616 35.69 1.50 3.96
CA ASP A 616 36.32 2.81 4.20
C ASP A 616 35.80 3.49 5.48
N LEU A 617 34.99 2.81 6.28
CA LEU A 617 34.46 3.34 7.53
C LEU A 617 35.34 2.95 8.72
N ASP A 618 35.98 3.91 9.38
CA ASP A 618 36.88 3.68 10.51
C ASP A 618 36.28 2.76 11.60
N ARG A 619 35.03 2.98 11.95
CA ARG A 619 34.35 2.16 12.93
C ARG A 619 34.14 0.71 12.45
N ALA A 620 33.84 0.51 11.19
CA ALA A 620 33.68 -0.84 10.64
C ALA A 620 35.03 -1.58 10.61
N ILE A 621 36.12 -0.87 10.28
CA ILE A 621 37.48 -1.38 10.30
C ILE A 621 37.87 -1.78 11.74
N THR A 622 37.64 -0.92 12.71
CA THR A 622 37.98 -1.21 14.12
C THR A 622 37.17 -2.34 14.73
N ASP A 623 35.97 -2.57 14.22
CA ASP A 623 35.08 -3.64 14.67
C ASP A 623 35.29 -4.96 13.90
N GLU A 624 36.29 -5.06 12.99
CA GLU A 624 36.53 -6.21 12.10
C GLU A 624 35.26 -6.60 11.29
N ALA A 625 34.49 -5.59 10.89
CA ALA A 625 33.23 -5.73 10.19
C ALA A 625 33.12 -4.80 8.95
N ALA A 626 34.27 -4.54 8.33
CA ALA A 626 34.41 -3.62 7.20
C ALA A 626 33.90 -4.22 5.88
N HIS A 627 32.65 -4.69 5.88
CA HIS A 627 31.95 -5.24 4.73
C HIS A 627 30.51 -4.75 4.68
N GLY A 628 30.00 -4.58 3.47
CA GLY A 628 28.68 -4.05 3.23
C GLY A 628 28.70 -2.66 2.58
N PHE A 629 27.54 -2.03 2.53
CA PHE A 629 27.38 -0.74 1.87
C PHE A 629 26.15 0.02 2.35
N VAL A 630 26.14 1.33 2.11
CA VAL A 630 24.96 2.20 2.10
C VAL A 630 24.68 2.60 0.67
N LYS A 631 23.53 2.21 0.10
CA LYS A 631 23.06 2.57 -1.23
C LYS A 631 21.84 3.47 -1.11
N VAL A 632 21.92 4.66 -1.69
CA VAL A 632 20.82 5.64 -1.66
C VAL A 632 20.36 5.94 -3.09
N LEU A 633 19.06 5.88 -3.30
CA LEU A 633 18.42 6.28 -4.55
C LEU A 633 17.84 7.68 -4.38
N THR A 634 18.18 8.58 -5.27
CA THR A 634 17.68 9.95 -5.27
C THR A 634 17.01 10.31 -6.59
N VAL A 635 16.24 11.39 -6.59
CA VAL A 635 15.76 12.00 -7.82
C VAL A 635 16.97 12.56 -8.61
N PRO A 636 17.13 12.27 -9.90
CA PRO A 636 18.27 12.72 -10.68
C PRO A 636 18.53 14.23 -10.52
N GLY A 637 19.79 14.57 -10.15
CA GLY A 637 20.22 15.95 -9.91
C GLY A 637 19.62 16.63 -8.68
N LYS A 638 18.93 15.88 -7.79
CA LYS A 638 18.37 16.40 -6.54
C LYS A 638 18.69 15.46 -5.38
N ASP A 639 18.90 16.03 -4.20
CA ASP A 639 19.20 15.29 -2.96
C ASP A 639 17.99 14.59 -2.31
N ARG A 640 16.81 14.63 -2.98
CA ARG A 640 15.58 14.00 -2.48
C ARG A 640 15.69 12.49 -2.55
N ILE A 641 15.59 11.85 -1.39
CA ILE A 641 15.71 10.41 -1.22
C ILE A 641 14.42 9.70 -1.67
N LEU A 642 14.56 8.68 -2.52
CA LEU A 642 13.48 7.81 -3.01
C LEU A 642 13.56 6.41 -2.39
N GLY A 643 14.75 5.97 -2.00
CA GLY A 643 14.97 4.70 -1.37
C GLY A 643 16.38 4.59 -0.81
N VAL A 644 16.54 3.69 0.14
CA VAL A 644 17.83 3.37 0.74
C VAL A 644 17.89 1.89 1.06
N THR A 645 19.01 1.26 0.75
CA THR A 645 19.36 -0.11 1.12
C THR A 645 20.71 -0.08 1.85
N ILE A 646 20.74 -0.62 3.06
CA ILE A 646 21.95 -0.73 3.87
C ILE A 646 22.22 -2.20 4.13
N VAL A 647 23.43 -2.64 3.84
CA VAL A 647 23.93 -3.98 4.16
C VAL A 647 25.15 -3.83 5.07
N GLY A 648 25.11 -4.44 6.25
CA GLY A 648 26.22 -4.36 7.19
C GLY A 648 25.77 -4.54 8.65
N LYS A 649 26.72 -4.44 9.54
CA LYS A 649 26.45 -4.45 10.99
C LYS A 649 25.67 -3.19 11.37
N HIS A 650 24.65 -3.33 12.23
CA HIS A 650 23.77 -2.23 12.64
C HIS A 650 22.96 -1.55 11.50
N ALA A 651 22.78 -2.20 10.37
CA ALA A 651 22.02 -1.62 9.26
C ALA A 651 20.59 -1.22 9.65
N SER A 652 19.96 -1.99 10.53
CA SER A 652 18.63 -1.71 11.10
C SER A 652 18.56 -0.38 11.87
N ASP A 653 19.59 -0.10 12.67
CA ASP A 653 19.68 1.12 13.48
C ASP A 653 20.00 2.34 12.60
N LEU A 654 20.92 2.18 11.63
CA LEU A 654 21.32 3.24 10.68
C LEU A 654 20.16 3.69 9.79
N LEU A 655 19.24 2.79 9.44
CA LEU A 655 18.09 3.06 8.61
C LEU A 655 17.15 4.13 9.21
N ALA A 656 17.10 4.25 10.54
CA ALA A 656 16.19 5.16 11.24
C ALA A 656 16.37 6.63 10.83
N GLU A 657 17.61 7.09 10.59
CA GLU A 657 17.89 8.43 10.13
C GLU A 657 17.30 8.69 8.73
N TYR A 658 17.46 7.76 7.81
CA TYR A 658 16.87 7.86 6.47
C TYR A 658 15.34 7.84 6.51
N VAL A 659 14.74 7.00 7.37
CA VAL A 659 13.28 6.98 7.57
C VAL A 659 12.78 8.34 8.03
N LEU A 660 13.47 8.95 9.00
CA LEU A 660 13.15 10.30 9.49
C LEU A 660 13.29 11.34 8.38
N ALA A 661 14.39 11.28 7.62
CA ALA A 661 14.67 12.21 6.52
C ALA A 661 13.59 12.08 5.43
N MET A 662 13.32 10.87 4.95
CA MET A 662 12.30 10.61 3.93
C MET A 662 10.91 11.04 4.37
N LYS A 663 10.54 10.74 5.61
CA LYS A 663 9.21 11.08 6.17
C LYS A 663 8.97 12.58 6.22
N ASN A 664 10.00 13.35 6.47
CA ASN A 664 9.92 14.81 6.58
C ASN A 664 10.40 15.55 5.31
N GLY A 665 10.64 14.82 4.20
CA GLY A 665 11.08 15.42 2.93
C GLY A 665 12.48 16.05 3.00
N LEU A 666 13.32 15.58 3.92
CA LEU A 666 14.72 16.01 4.04
C LEU A 666 15.56 15.22 3.01
N GLY A 667 16.52 15.92 2.38
CA GLY A 667 17.43 15.32 1.42
C GLY A 667 18.81 15.02 2.01
N LEU A 668 19.70 14.45 1.19
CA LEU A 668 21.07 14.07 1.59
C LEU A 668 21.89 15.26 2.11
N ASN A 669 21.68 16.48 1.61
CA ASN A 669 22.37 17.67 2.13
C ASN A 669 22.03 17.93 3.62
N LYS A 670 20.87 17.51 4.11
CA LYS A 670 20.53 17.65 5.54
C LYS A 670 21.23 16.61 6.39
N ILE A 671 21.35 15.38 5.89
CA ILE A 671 22.14 14.31 6.54
C ILE A 671 23.62 14.74 6.59
N LEU A 672 24.18 15.19 5.48
CA LEU A 672 25.57 15.67 5.41
C LEU A 672 25.85 16.83 6.37
N GLY A 673 24.89 17.75 6.52
CA GLY A 673 24.98 18.89 7.43
C GLY A 673 24.75 18.56 8.91
N THR A 674 24.37 17.32 9.23
CA THR A 674 24.17 16.84 10.60
C THR A 674 25.52 16.38 11.19
N ILE A 675 25.80 16.74 12.44
CA ILE A 675 27.00 16.30 13.14
C ILE A 675 26.79 14.86 13.62
N HIS A 676 27.61 13.93 13.14
CA HIS A 676 27.66 12.55 13.60
C HIS A 676 28.84 12.39 14.57
N THR A 677 28.64 11.61 15.61
CA THR A 677 29.70 11.30 16.56
C THR A 677 30.76 10.39 15.89
N TYR A 678 32.02 10.72 16.06
CA TYR A 678 33.16 9.95 15.55
C TYR A 678 33.87 9.18 16.69
N PRO A 679 34.31 7.93 16.47
CA PRO A 679 33.97 7.04 15.35
C PRO A 679 32.71 6.24 15.64
N THR A 680 31.74 6.26 14.76
CA THR A 680 30.49 5.51 14.88
C THR A 680 30.01 4.94 13.56
N TRP A 681 29.14 3.93 13.64
CA TRP A 681 28.48 3.36 12.47
C TRP A 681 27.59 4.37 11.74
N SER A 682 27.01 5.34 12.45
CA SER A 682 26.13 6.36 11.85
C SER A 682 26.84 7.29 10.86
N GLU A 683 28.17 7.39 10.91
CA GLU A 683 28.94 8.17 9.93
C GLU A 683 28.82 7.62 8.52
N ALA A 684 28.50 6.32 8.35
CA ALA A 684 28.22 5.73 7.04
C ALA A 684 27.13 6.50 6.27
N ASN A 685 26.09 6.98 6.98
CA ASN A 685 25.02 7.79 6.38
C ASN A 685 25.52 9.14 5.90
N LYS A 686 26.35 9.80 6.70
CA LYS A 686 27.00 11.08 6.38
C LYS A 686 27.93 10.93 5.19
N TYR A 687 28.75 9.86 5.16
CA TYR A 687 29.68 9.62 4.07
C TYR A 687 28.95 9.29 2.75
N ALA A 688 27.88 8.50 2.79
CA ALA A 688 27.04 8.29 1.63
C ALA A 688 26.44 9.60 1.10
N ALA A 689 26.01 10.50 1.99
CA ALA A 689 25.55 11.83 1.60
C ALA A 689 26.70 12.71 1.05
N GLY A 690 27.94 12.52 1.56
CA GLY A 690 29.17 13.15 1.06
C GLY A 690 29.51 12.71 -0.34
N GLU A 691 29.40 11.41 -0.66
CA GLU A 691 29.61 10.86 -2.00
C GLU A 691 28.66 11.50 -3.02
N TRP A 692 27.36 11.57 -2.67
CA TRP A 692 26.39 12.26 -3.50
C TRP A 692 26.78 13.73 -3.73
N LYS A 693 27.21 14.44 -2.68
CA LYS A 693 27.60 15.84 -2.77
C LYS A 693 28.84 16.03 -3.66
N ARG A 694 29.79 15.11 -3.57
CA ARG A 694 31.04 15.15 -4.36
C ARG A 694 30.76 15.01 -5.86
N THR A 695 29.88 14.07 -6.24
CA THR A 695 29.45 13.85 -7.64
C THR A 695 28.63 15.01 -8.19
N HIS A 696 27.99 15.81 -7.32
CA HIS A 696 27.24 17.02 -7.68
C HIS A 696 27.99 18.33 -7.41
N ALA A 697 29.28 18.27 -7.35
CA ALA A 697 30.10 19.49 -7.20
C ALA A 697 29.85 20.42 -8.40
N PRO A 698 29.52 21.70 -8.19
CA PRO A 698 29.26 22.64 -9.28
C PRO A 698 30.56 23.07 -9.95
N GLU A 699 31.01 22.31 -10.93
CA GLU A 699 32.30 22.45 -11.61
C GLU A 699 32.59 23.88 -12.06
N LYS A 700 31.61 24.56 -12.67
CA LYS A 700 31.74 25.97 -13.07
C LYS A 700 32.00 26.92 -11.91
N LEU A 701 31.37 26.65 -10.75
CA LEU A 701 31.59 27.44 -9.54
C LEU A 701 32.97 27.15 -8.95
N LEU A 702 33.39 25.89 -8.94
CA LEU A 702 34.73 25.49 -8.47
C LEU A 702 35.84 26.14 -9.29
N GLN A 703 35.71 26.19 -10.62
CA GLN A 703 36.64 26.90 -11.49
C GLN A 703 36.68 28.42 -11.19
N TRP A 704 35.54 29.02 -10.84
CA TRP A 704 35.48 30.39 -10.40
C TRP A 704 36.15 30.58 -9.03
N VAL A 705 35.90 29.70 -8.10
CA VAL A 705 36.51 29.67 -6.76
C VAL A 705 38.03 29.46 -6.86
N GLU A 706 38.49 28.59 -7.75
CA GLU A 706 39.92 28.42 -8.05
C GLU A 706 40.56 29.74 -8.52
N LYS A 707 39.96 30.43 -9.49
CA LYS A 707 40.40 31.75 -9.94
C LYS A 707 40.40 32.78 -8.81
N PHE A 708 39.38 32.74 -7.94
CA PHE A 708 39.31 33.60 -6.77
C PHE A 708 40.45 33.32 -5.79
N HIS A 709 40.78 32.08 -5.51
CA HIS A 709 41.91 31.71 -4.65
C HIS A 709 43.24 32.06 -5.28
N ALA A 710 43.43 31.83 -6.58
CA ALA A 710 44.63 32.26 -7.32
C ALA A 710 44.82 33.78 -7.26
N TRP A 711 43.72 34.54 -7.44
CA TRP A 711 43.75 36.00 -7.27
C TRP A 711 44.15 36.41 -5.84
N ARG A 712 43.59 35.73 -4.81
CA ARG A 712 43.97 36.02 -3.42
C ARG A 712 45.41 35.69 -3.09
N ARG A 713 46.01 34.69 -3.73
CA ARG A 713 47.45 34.39 -3.62
C ARG A 713 48.32 35.29 -4.50
N ARG A 714 47.74 36.13 -5.35
CA ARG A 714 48.44 36.94 -6.37
C ARG A 714 49.24 36.11 -7.38
N GLU A 715 48.81 34.88 -7.66
CA GLU A 715 49.36 33.96 -8.66
C GLU A 715 48.54 33.96 -9.95
N LYS A 716 49.20 33.73 -11.10
CA LYS A 716 48.45 33.47 -12.35
C LYS A 716 47.80 32.10 -12.29
N ALA A 717 46.52 32.01 -12.62
CA ALA A 717 45.83 30.74 -12.72
C ALA A 717 46.57 29.79 -13.68
N VAL A 718 46.93 28.61 -13.20
CA VAL A 718 47.48 27.53 -14.03
C VAL A 718 46.32 26.97 -14.87
N ARG A 719 46.48 26.95 -16.20
CA ARG A 719 45.52 26.25 -17.07
C ARG A 719 45.61 24.75 -16.78
N PRO A 720 44.51 24.05 -16.55
CA PRO A 720 44.59 22.60 -16.43
C PRO A 720 45.06 22.00 -17.76
N GLU A 721 46.16 21.26 -17.73
CA GLU A 721 46.53 20.37 -18.83
C GLU A 721 45.45 19.32 -18.99
N ASN A 722 44.96 19.14 -20.22
CA ASN A 722 44.08 18.03 -20.60
C ASN A 722 44.84 16.72 -20.45
N ASN A 723 44.88 16.17 -19.26
CA ASN A 723 45.26 14.77 -19.05
C ASN A 723 44.04 13.85 -19.20
N SER A 724 43.78 13.52 -20.45
CA SER A 724 42.99 12.34 -20.77
C SER A 724 43.85 11.09 -20.47
N GLY A 725 43.58 10.43 -19.36
CA GLY A 725 44.07 9.09 -19.06
C GLY A 725 45.09 9.05 -17.92
N ASP A 726 44.61 8.86 -16.73
CA ASP A 726 45.03 7.77 -15.83
C ASP A 726 44.16 7.73 -14.58
N SER A 727 43.47 6.63 -14.40
CA SER A 727 42.68 6.34 -13.19
C SER A 727 43.63 5.82 -12.11
N GLY A 728 44.44 6.71 -11.54
CA GLY A 728 45.31 6.43 -10.42
C GLY A 728 44.62 6.67 -9.07
N LYS A 729 44.54 5.66 -8.28
CA LYS A 729 44.10 5.61 -6.88
C LYS A 729 44.65 6.81 -6.08
N TYR A 730 43.74 7.58 -5.48
CA TYR A 730 44.12 8.45 -4.36
C TYR A 730 43.64 7.77 -3.06
N THR A 731 44.64 7.26 -2.32
CA THR A 731 44.53 6.95 -0.89
C THR A 731 44.91 8.24 -0.14
N GLY A 732 43.97 8.69 0.70
CA GLY A 732 44.12 9.81 1.63
C GLY A 732 42.80 10.06 2.34
#